data_665114a92927aa5d262d54f262d1a307
#
_entry.id   665114a92927aa5d262d54f262d1a307
#
_cell.length_a   1.000
_cell.length_b   1.000
_cell.length_c   1.000
_cell.angle_alpha   90.00
_cell.angle_beta   90.00
_cell.angle_gamma   90.00
#
_symmetry.space_group_name_H-M   'P 1'
#
loop_
_entity.id
_entity.type
_entity.pdbx_description
1 polymer ?
#
loop_
_entity_poly.entity_id
_entity_poly.type
_entity_poly.pdbx_seq_one_letter_code
_entity_poly.pdbx_strand_id
1 'polypeptide(L)'
;MSTPTAKHPFSRLPLPPTTEISQHNLTRIDPSLPSGENPHVSQRRSKTFPKAGHWAKVTPLPIAFPYRLPRADASKGETQLGIEEWLQDWDTFQEEANDEAAGVQARVSERRSKLSPELIGLSATCINDVLPHLDVGNALAYTGVSETDDQPEKLDEAGQDLVDCVSGKKVISGQVEGKEYVPYASRYAGHQFGVWAGQLGDGRATSILETKTADGKRQEIQLKGSGRTPFSRSADGLAVLRSGVREFLCAEAMAALNIPTSRALSLSTFPLQQLQVIRENGPEPSSVLARVAPTFLRIGSFEILNPPEEARHMQFFMLGMASGGQGEDSSLQRDWEGLRILGEWVAGPAGLALGLKEGEAWGKKLVMEVATRNAKMVAAWQVYGFCHGVINTDNVSVLGITIDYGPYAFMDVYDPFHICNHSDHEGRYDYRKQPTMIMYAITSLVNSLAEVIGCEEQVLSGKAISSGWAEGVDEEALEEWGRVGADFGKEVERSVMETFKAEYKKLYLQRFGLRTEKDDDLPIIVDSFLNILAMHELDFHASFRVLSAFKPSMIPNSDSTDSSQKEAFESFLERMAECIPKKPTDQKKSEVKQSFRPWLKTYAKRVTEEDQQWQTALENDQDWQEARCEEMRKVNPRFVLRQWLLEETIKKLEEGEGLERRRVLAHILKVRFVSAA
;
A
#
# COMPACT_ATOMS: atom_id res chain seq x y z
N MET A 1 14.63 29.51 12.34
CA MET A 1 14.09 29.47 10.98
C MET A 1 14.94 28.46 10.22
N SER A 2 14.39 27.33 9.85
CA SER A 2 15.10 26.33 9.02
C SER A 2 15.32 26.94 7.63
N THR A 3 16.53 26.79 7.10
CA THR A 3 16.86 27.14 5.72
C THR A 3 15.84 26.48 4.79
N PRO A 4 15.26 27.20 3.83
CA PRO A 4 14.31 26.56 2.88
C PRO A 4 15.03 25.43 2.16
N THR A 5 14.40 24.26 2.14
CA THR A 5 14.90 23.09 1.41
C THR A 5 15.00 23.44 -0.08
N ALA A 6 16.17 23.28 -0.68
CA ALA A 6 16.32 23.46 -2.11
C ALA A 6 15.37 22.50 -2.85
N LYS A 7 14.61 23.02 -3.82
CA LYS A 7 13.72 22.22 -4.66
C LYS A 7 14.42 21.83 -5.96
N HIS A 8 14.13 20.65 -6.45
CA HIS A 8 14.72 20.07 -7.66
C HIS A 8 13.63 19.59 -8.61
N PRO A 9 13.75 19.81 -9.94
CA PRO A 9 12.91 19.14 -10.92
C PRO A 9 12.97 17.61 -10.73
N PHE A 10 11.92 16.90 -11.12
CA PHE A 10 11.82 15.45 -10.88
C PHE A 10 13.02 14.67 -11.41
N SER A 11 13.46 14.97 -12.63
CA SER A 11 14.62 14.32 -13.27
C SER A 11 15.97 14.61 -12.62
N ARG A 12 16.02 15.53 -11.65
CA ARG A 12 17.22 15.96 -10.92
C ARG A 12 17.08 15.82 -9.41
N LEU A 13 16.14 15.01 -8.95
CA LEU A 13 16.00 14.73 -7.52
C LEU A 13 17.30 14.12 -6.97
N PRO A 14 17.72 14.52 -5.76
CA PRO A 14 18.95 14.00 -5.16
C PRO A 14 18.85 12.51 -4.91
N LEU A 15 19.85 11.78 -5.35
CA LEU A 15 19.97 10.34 -5.10
C LEU A 15 20.42 10.09 -3.65
N PRO A 16 20.21 8.88 -3.10
CA PRO A 16 20.76 8.51 -1.81
C PRO A 16 22.27 8.73 -1.75
N PRO A 17 22.86 9.17 -0.62
CA PRO A 17 24.27 9.59 -0.53
C PRO A 17 25.27 8.46 -0.70
N THR A 18 24.85 7.25 -0.38
CA THR A 18 25.60 6.08 -0.78
C THR A 18 25.03 5.70 -2.13
N THR A 19 25.49 6.01 -3.22
CA THR A 19 25.07 5.54 -4.54
C THR A 19 24.44 4.13 -4.57
N GLU A 20 24.17 3.63 -3.39
CA GLU A 20 23.54 2.37 -3.08
C GLU A 20 22.04 2.56 -3.03
N ILE A 21 21.46 2.60 -4.19
CA ILE A 21 20.07 2.30 -4.40
C ILE A 21 19.85 0.87 -3.92
N SER A 22 18.72 0.57 -3.33
CA SER A 22 18.45 -0.75 -2.76
C SER A 22 18.79 -1.91 -3.69
N GLN A 23 18.56 -1.74 -4.99
CA GLN A 23 18.89 -2.76 -5.98
C GLN A 23 20.39 -3.03 -6.17
N HIS A 24 21.29 -2.14 -5.78
CA HIS A 24 22.73 -2.39 -5.87
C HIS A 24 23.26 -3.29 -4.74
N ASN A 25 22.58 -3.31 -3.60
CA ASN A 25 22.89 -4.20 -2.50
C ASN A 25 22.20 -5.55 -2.63
N LEU A 26 21.10 -5.59 -3.42
CA LEU A 26 20.32 -6.79 -3.65
C LEU A 26 20.68 -7.40 -5.00
N THR A 27 20.75 -8.72 -5.06
CA THR A 27 21.19 -9.44 -6.27
C THR A 27 20.23 -9.18 -7.44
N ARG A 28 20.78 -8.70 -8.53
CA ARG A 28 20.07 -8.53 -9.79
C ARG A 28 19.86 -9.88 -10.47
N ILE A 29 18.66 -10.11 -10.96
CA ILE A 29 18.36 -11.24 -11.85
C ILE A 29 18.92 -10.90 -13.23
N ASP A 30 19.67 -11.82 -13.81
CA ASP A 30 20.03 -11.75 -15.20
C ASP A 30 18.95 -12.42 -16.07
N PRO A 31 18.14 -11.66 -16.78
CA PRO A 31 17.07 -12.21 -17.60
C PRO A 31 17.59 -12.90 -18.86
N SER A 32 18.88 -12.79 -19.19
CA SER A 32 19.49 -13.46 -20.34
C SER A 32 19.80 -14.94 -20.12
N LEU A 33 19.86 -15.39 -18.85
CA LEU A 33 20.10 -16.80 -18.53
C LEU A 33 18.79 -17.60 -18.54
N PRO A 34 18.66 -18.71 -19.29
CA PRO A 34 19.66 -19.45 -20.10
C PRO A 34 19.53 -19.29 -21.63
N SER A 35 18.82 -18.29 -22.12
CA SER A 35 18.63 -18.13 -23.59
C SER A 35 19.81 -17.46 -24.33
N GLY A 36 20.94 -17.39 -23.75
CA GLY A 36 22.35 -17.35 -24.19
C GLY A 36 22.83 -16.35 -25.22
N GLU A 37 22.04 -15.78 -26.12
CA GLU A 37 22.59 -15.06 -27.27
C GLU A 37 22.28 -13.54 -27.32
N ASN A 38 21.31 -13.05 -26.56
CA ASN A 38 21.03 -11.61 -26.56
C ASN A 38 20.50 -11.11 -25.19
N PRO A 39 21.32 -10.48 -24.37
CA PRO A 39 20.94 -10.03 -23.02
C PRO A 39 19.84 -8.95 -23.03
N HIS A 40 19.57 -8.33 -24.16
CA HIS A 40 18.57 -7.25 -24.28
C HIS A 40 17.15 -7.75 -24.58
N VAL A 41 17.03 -9.01 -25.04
CA VAL A 41 15.80 -9.56 -25.64
C VAL A 41 14.74 -10.01 -24.65
N SER A 42 15.02 -10.07 -23.34
CA SER A 42 14.12 -10.70 -22.39
C SER A 42 13.60 -9.77 -21.27
N GLN A 43 13.79 -8.47 -21.40
CA GLN A 43 13.48 -7.50 -20.35
C GLN A 43 12.00 -7.51 -19.95
N ARG A 44 11.08 -7.81 -20.87
CA ARG A 44 9.63 -7.80 -20.66
C ARG A 44 8.97 -9.15 -20.85
N ARG A 45 9.72 -10.17 -21.19
CA ARG A 45 9.20 -11.54 -21.30
C ARG A 45 9.01 -12.13 -19.92
N SER A 46 7.86 -12.73 -19.70
CA SER A 46 7.58 -13.41 -18.44
C SER A 46 8.40 -14.68 -18.34
N LYS A 47 9.13 -14.81 -17.24
CA LYS A 47 9.96 -15.97 -16.95
C LYS A 47 9.89 -16.34 -15.47
N THR A 48 10.01 -17.64 -15.18
CA THR A 48 10.33 -18.12 -13.85
C THR A 48 11.85 -18.25 -13.76
N PHE A 49 12.44 -17.63 -12.76
CA PHE A 49 13.86 -17.63 -12.53
C PHE A 49 14.19 -18.65 -11.42
N PRO A 50 14.91 -19.74 -11.73
CA PRO A 50 15.25 -20.78 -10.73
C PRO A 50 16.27 -20.29 -9.72
N LYS A 51 17.16 -19.37 -10.11
CA LYS A 51 18.23 -18.85 -9.24
C LYS A 51 17.89 -17.51 -8.58
N ALA A 52 18.68 -17.24 -7.57
CA ALA A 52 18.74 -16.08 -6.74
C ALA A 52 18.54 -14.74 -7.45
N GLY A 53 17.88 -13.83 -6.77
CA GLY A 53 17.78 -12.45 -7.20
C GLY A 53 16.50 -11.79 -6.72
N HIS A 54 16.59 -10.50 -6.46
CA HIS A 54 15.54 -9.71 -5.85
C HIS A 54 14.79 -8.82 -6.84
N TRP A 55 15.44 -8.48 -7.95
CA TRP A 55 14.93 -7.52 -8.90
C TRP A 55 15.44 -7.76 -10.32
N ALA A 56 14.68 -7.32 -11.30
CA ALA A 56 15.07 -7.32 -12.71
C ALA A 56 15.07 -5.90 -13.26
N LYS A 57 16.09 -5.58 -14.09
CA LYS A 57 16.13 -4.32 -14.83
C LYS A 57 14.94 -4.28 -15.79
N VAL A 58 14.16 -3.21 -15.73
CA VAL A 58 13.05 -2.97 -16.65
C VAL A 58 12.72 -1.48 -16.69
N THR A 59 12.52 -0.93 -17.89
CA THR A 59 12.08 0.45 -18.04
C THR A 59 10.55 0.52 -18.17
N PRO A 60 9.88 1.55 -17.65
CA PRO A 60 8.46 1.74 -17.92
C PRO A 60 8.23 1.85 -19.42
N LEU A 61 7.17 1.26 -19.96
CA LEU A 61 6.81 1.32 -21.36
C LEU A 61 5.29 1.37 -21.52
N PRO A 62 4.65 2.53 -21.28
CA PRO A 62 3.21 2.70 -21.36
C PRO A 62 2.77 2.87 -22.83
N ILE A 63 2.85 1.80 -23.59
CA ILE A 63 2.43 1.75 -24.99
C ILE A 63 1.40 0.63 -25.19
N ALA A 64 0.61 0.74 -26.26
CA ALA A 64 -0.41 -0.25 -26.57
C ALA A 64 0.18 -1.66 -26.65
N PHE A 65 -0.39 -2.57 -25.87
CA PHE A 65 0.00 -3.97 -25.89
C PHE A 65 -0.64 -4.66 -27.11
N PRO A 66 0.10 -5.51 -27.79
CA PRO A 66 -0.36 -6.21 -28.99
C PRO A 66 -1.24 -7.42 -28.63
N TYR A 67 -2.51 -7.21 -28.44
CA TYR A 67 -3.47 -8.28 -28.08
C TYR A 67 -3.76 -9.28 -29.20
N ARG A 68 -3.34 -8.99 -30.45
CA ARG A 68 -3.50 -9.87 -31.60
C ARG A 68 -2.19 -9.98 -32.34
N LEU A 69 -1.76 -11.21 -32.57
CA LEU A 69 -0.62 -11.46 -33.44
C LEU A 69 -0.99 -11.13 -34.89
N PRO A 70 -0.08 -10.50 -35.65
CA PRO A 70 -0.22 -10.42 -37.09
C PRO A 70 -0.38 -11.83 -37.68
N ARG A 71 -1.30 -12.00 -38.60
CA ARG A 71 -1.39 -13.26 -39.36
C ARG A 71 -0.23 -13.33 -40.33
N ALA A 72 0.50 -14.44 -40.30
CA ALA A 72 1.55 -14.70 -41.27
C ALA A 72 0.94 -14.75 -42.69
N ASP A 73 1.59 -14.11 -43.63
CA ASP A 73 1.22 -14.17 -45.06
C ASP A 73 1.90 -15.39 -45.70
N ALA A 74 1.18 -16.50 -45.74
CA ALA A 74 1.68 -17.74 -46.33
C ALA A 74 2.09 -17.57 -47.80
N SER A 75 1.56 -16.57 -48.53
CA SER A 75 1.96 -16.26 -49.89
C SER A 75 3.38 -15.70 -50.01
N LYS A 76 3.89 -15.13 -48.91
CA LYS A 76 5.26 -14.62 -48.77
C LYS A 76 6.23 -15.61 -48.07
N GLY A 77 5.77 -16.82 -47.77
CA GLY A 77 6.55 -17.81 -47.04
C GLY A 77 6.75 -17.47 -45.55
N GLU A 78 5.95 -16.58 -45.01
CA GLU A 78 6.02 -16.21 -43.58
C GLU A 78 5.46 -17.33 -42.71
N THR A 79 6.17 -17.63 -41.62
CA THR A 79 5.71 -18.57 -40.59
C THR A 79 4.94 -17.85 -39.50
N GLN A 80 3.84 -18.44 -39.05
CA GLN A 80 3.09 -17.87 -37.90
C GLN A 80 3.95 -17.92 -36.65
N LEU A 81 4.31 -16.76 -36.13
CA LEU A 81 5.06 -16.65 -34.87
C LEU A 81 4.16 -16.98 -33.66
N GLY A 82 4.74 -17.60 -32.66
CA GLY A 82 4.16 -17.66 -31.32
C GLY A 82 4.14 -16.29 -30.65
N ILE A 83 3.28 -16.11 -29.64
CA ILE A 83 3.20 -14.84 -28.94
C ILE A 83 4.53 -14.44 -28.28
N GLU A 84 5.26 -15.42 -27.76
CA GLU A 84 6.55 -15.18 -27.11
C GLU A 84 7.63 -14.76 -28.10
N GLU A 85 7.68 -15.38 -29.28
CA GLU A 85 8.59 -14.98 -30.36
C GLU A 85 8.29 -13.57 -30.86
N TRP A 86 7.00 -13.28 -31.03
CA TRP A 86 6.59 -11.95 -31.50
C TRP A 86 6.83 -10.87 -30.43
N LEU A 87 6.64 -11.17 -29.13
CA LEU A 87 6.96 -10.27 -28.04
C LEU A 87 8.47 -10.00 -27.95
N GLN A 88 9.32 -10.87 -28.47
CA GLN A 88 10.77 -10.67 -28.51
C GLN A 88 11.13 -9.39 -29.27
N ASP A 89 10.58 -9.21 -30.49
CA ASP A 89 10.81 -8.00 -31.29
C ASP A 89 10.12 -6.77 -30.68
N TRP A 90 8.96 -6.96 -30.06
CA TRP A 90 8.26 -5.90 -29.36
C TRP A 90 8.99 -5.42 -28.09
N ASP A 91 9.73 -6.33 -27.47
CA ASP A 91 10.45 -6.12 -26.21
C ASP A 91 11.84 -5.50 -26.40
N THR A 92 12.41 -5.60 -27.60
CA THR A 92 13.77 -5.12 -27.92
C THR A 92 13.90 -3.60 -27.98
N PHE A 93 13.03 -2.89 -27.31
CA PHE A 93 13.13 -1.46 -27.24
C PHE A 93 14.32 -1.02 -26.38
N GLN A 94 15.45 -0.85 -27.03
CA GLN A 94 16.63 -0.23 -26.43
C GLN A 94 16.47 1.27 -26.42
N GLU A 95 16.59 1.86 -25.24
CA GLU A 95 16.95 3.25 -25.16
C GLU A 95 18.43 3.33 -25.53
N GLU A 96 18.76 4.09 -26.58
CA GLU A 96 20.14 4.33 -26.94
C GLU A 96 20.88 4.86 -25.70
N ALA A 97 21.58 3.96 -25.06
CA ALA A 97 22.46 4.32 -23.96
C ALA A 97 23.68 4.99 -24.60
N ASN A 98 23.73 6.30 -24.54
CA ASN A 98 25.02 6.96 -24.61
C ASN A 98 25.77 6.63 -23.31
N ASP A 99 26.48 5.53 -23.30
CA ASP A 99 27.22 4.98 -22.15
C ASP A 99 28.35 5.91 -21.65
N GLU A 100 28.61 6.99 -22.35
CA GLU A 100 29.70 7.93 -22.02
C GLU A 100 29.30 9.14 -21.20
N ALA A 101 28.01 9.39 -20.98
CA ALA A 101 27.60 10.54 -20.16
C ALA A 101 27.70 10.20 -18.68
N ALA A 102 28.65 10.82 -17.99
CA ALA A 102 28.75 10.75 -16.53
C ALA A 102 27.47 11.25 -15.86
N GLY A 103 26.94 10.48 -14.91
CA GLY A 103 25.77 10.84 -14.11
C GLY A 103 24.44 10.27 -14.61
N VAL A 104 23.41 10.42 -13.78
CA VAL A 104 22.05 9.98 -14.09
C VAL A 104 21.34 11.05 -14.91
N GLN A 105 20.69 10.66 -15.99
CA GLN A 105 19.98 11.52 -16.91
C GLN A 105 18.59 11.00 -17.23
N ALA A 106 17.65 11.91 -17.47
CA ALA A 106 16.34 11.59 -18.02
C ALA A 106 16.41 11.60 -19.55
N ARG A 107 15.99 10.49 -20.17
CA ARG A 107 16.06 10.26 -21.64
C ARG A 107 14.68 10.01 -22.22
N VAL A 108 14.50 10.44 -23.47
CA VAL A 108 13.30 10.20 -24.26
C VAL A 108 13.72 9.57 -25.58
N SER A 109 13.35 8.33 -25.81
CA SER A 109 13.56 7.67 -27.10
C SER A 109 12.59 8.18 -28.16
N GLU A 110 12.86 7.93 -29.45
CA GLU A 110 11.98 8.31 -30.55
C GLU A 110 10.55 7.77 -30.37
N ARG A 111 10.43 6.53 -29.89
CA ARG A 111 9.12 5.89 -29.66
C ARG A 111 8.35 6.59 -28.54
N ARG A 112 9.02 6.95 -27.44
CA ARG A 112 8.43 7.64 -26.28
C ARG A 112 8.10 9.09 -26.57
N SER A 113 8.82 9.75 -27.47
CA SER A 113 8.57 11.14 -27.84
C SER A 113 7.16 11.36 -28.41
N LYS A 114 6.57 10.31 -28.99
CA LYS A 114 5.21 10.30 -29.53
C LYS A 114 4.11 10.19 -28.46
N LEU A 115 4.46 9.88 -27.22
CA LEU A 115 3.50 9.80 -26.13
C LEU A 115 3.07 11.20 -25.67
N SER A 116 1.79 11.35 -25.44
CA SER A 116 1.16 12.59 -24.96
C SER A 116 0.44 12.31 -23.63
N PRO A 117 1.16 12.12 -22.53
CA PRO A 117 0.54 11.89 -21.23
C PRO A 117 -0.20 13.14 -20.77
N GLU A 118 -1.35 12.93 -20.15
CA GLU A 118 -2.15 13.94 -19.49
C GLU A 118 -2.09 13.73 -17.99
N LEU A 119 -1.61 14.73 -17.24
CA LEU A 119 -1.67 14.75 -15.78
C LEU A 119 -3.10 15.10 -15.35
N ILE A 120 -3.78 14.17 -14.68
CA ILE A 120 -5.15 14.38 -14.22
C ILE A 120 -5.26 14.54 -12.70
N GLY A 121 -4.28 14.08 -11.95
CA GLY A 121 -4.23 14.21 -10.48
C GLY A 121 -2.80 14.40 -9.96
N LEU A 122 -2.65 15.26 -8.96
CA LEU A 122 -1.40 15.50 -8.24
C LEU A 122 -1.70 15.75 -6.76
N SER A 123 -1.02 15.07 -5.85
CA SER A 123 -1.24 15.20 -4.41
C SER A 123 -0.29 16.23 -3.78
N ALA A 124 -0.83 17.36 -3.36
CA ALA A 124 -0.07 18.37 -2.61
C ALA A 124 0.40 17.84 -1.25
N THR A 125 -0.44 17.02 -0.57
CA THR A 125 -0.10 16.43 0.73
C THR A 125 1.04 15.42 0.59
N CYS A 126 1.03 14.57 -0.44
CA CYS A 126 2.15 13.67 -0.72
C CYS A 126 3.46 14.44 -0.93
N ILE A 127 3.43 15.52 -1.74
CA ILE A 127 4.62 16.36 -1.98
C ILE A 127 5.12 16.94 -0.66
N ASN A 128 4.24 17.57 0.12
CA ASN A 128 4.63 18.25 1.35
C ASN A 128 5.17 17.28 2.42
N ASP A 129 4.55 16.10 2.54
CA ASP A 129 4.88 15.14 3.61
C ASP A 129 6.11 14.30 3.31
N VAL A 130 6.30 13.87 2.06
CA VAL A 130 7.32 12.87 1.73
C VAL A 130 8.31 13.29 0.64
N LEU A 131 7.99 14.30 -0.17
CA LEU A 131 8.86 14.84 -1.22
C LEU A 131 8.99 16.38 -1.18
N PRO A 132 9.26 17.01 -0.01
CA PRO A 132 9.27 18.47 0.14
C PRO A 132 10.34 19.16 -0.72
N HIS A 133 11.32 18.42 -1.20
CA HIS A 133 12.39 18.87 -2.08
C HIS A 133 12.07 18.74 -3.58
N LEU A 134 10.86 18.28 -3.94
CA LEU A 134 10.41 18.19 -5.33
C LEU A 134 9.89 19.55 -5.81
N ASP A 135 10.41 20.01 -6.94
CA ASP A 135 9.88 21.12 -7.70
C ASP A 135 8.87 20.60 -8.73
N VAL A 136 7.63 21.01 -8.60
CA VAL A 136 6.53 20.63 -9.51
C VAL A 136 6.09 21.78 -10.41
N GLY A 137 6.80 22.93 -10.36
CA GLY A 137 6.42 24.11 -11.09
C GLY A 137 4.96 24.52 -10.85
N ASN A 138 4.24 24.77 -11.93
CA ASN A 138 2.82 25.12 -11.88
C ASN A 138 1.85 23.91 -11.88
N ALA A 139 2.33 22.68 -11.75
CA ALA A 139 1.51 21.47 -11.91
C ALA A 139 0.37 21.35 -10.88
N LEU A 140 0.53 21.85 -9.65
CA LEU A 140 -0.54 21.91 -8.66
C LEU A 140 -1.70 22.83 -9.10
N ALA A 141 -1.36 24.00 -9.63
CA ALA A 141 -2.36 24.93 -10.20
C ALA A 141 -3.00 24.33 -11.46
N TYR A 142 -2.21 23.71 -12.33
CA TYR A 142 -2.69 23.03 -13.54
C TYR A 142 -3.71 21.92 -13.23
N THR A 143 -3.52 21.15 -12.18
CA THR A 143 -4.47 20.12 -11.74
C THR A 143 -5.64 20.67 -10.93
N GLY A 144 -5.64 21.96 -10.59
CA GLY A 144 -6.70 22.60 -9.81
C GLY A 144 -6.66 22.31 -8.31
N VAL A 145 -5.56 21.77 -7.80
CA VAL A 145 -5.36 21.49 -6.37
C VAL A 145 -4.94 22.77 -5.61
N SER A 146 -4.34 23.75 -6.28
CA SER A 146 -3.98 25.04 -5.70
C SER A 146 -5.21 25.84 -5.26
N GLU A 147 -5.05 26.71 -4.25
CA GLU A 147 -6.09 27.63 -3.78
C GLU A 147 -6.31 28.83 -4.70
N THR A 148 -5.43 29.04 -5.69
CA THR A 148 -5.56 30.12 -6.68
C THR A 148 -6.55 29.71 -7.78
N ASP A 149 -7.46 30.64 -8.14
CA ASP A 149 -8.47 30.43 -9.18
C ASP A 149 -7.88 30.37 -10.61
N ASP A 150 -6.62 30.80 -10.80
CA ASP A 150 -5.94 30.77 -12.07
C ASP A 150 -5.39 29.38 -12.38
N GLN A 151 -6.13 28.61 -13.16
CA GLN A 151 -5.65 27.35 -13.74
C GLN A 151 -4.88 27.62 -15.02
N PRO A 152 -3.56 27.37 -15.08
CA PRO A 152 -2.79 27.56 -16.29
C PRO A 152 -3.24 26.56 -17.37
N GLU A 153 -3.28 27.02 -18.62
CA GLU A 153 -3.63 26.15 -19.76
C GLU A 153 -2.51 25.13 -20.06
N LYS A 154 -1.26 25.46 -19.70
CA LYS A 154 -0.07 24.64 -19.96
C LYS A 154 0.81 24.52 -18.74
N LEU A 155 1.50 23.41 -18.67
CA LEU A 155 2.58 23.20 -17.69
C LEU A 155 3.81 24.04 -18.04
N ASP A 156 4.52 24.52 -17.02
CA ASP A 156 5.86 25.05 -17.15
C ASP A 156 6.90 23.92 -17.30
N GLU A 157 8.17 24.28 -17.39
CA GLU A 157 9.25 23.33 -17.62
C GLU A 157 9.34 22.27 -16.49
N ALA A 158 9.24 22.67 -15.23
CA ALA A 158 9.32 21.75 -14.09
C ALA A 158 8.08 20.85 -14.01
N GLY A 159 6.89 21.40 -14.25
CA GLY A 159 5.66 20.61 -14.34
C GLY A 159 5.67 19.62 -15.50
N GLN A 160 6.21 20.01 -16.66
CA GLN A 160 6.34 19.10 -17.81
C GLN A 160 7.38 18.00 -17.56
N ASP A 161 8.51 18.33 -16.91
CA ASP A 161 9.51 17.34 -16.50
C ASP A 161 8.93 16.30 -15.55
N LEU A 162 8.16 16.74 -14.56
CA LEU A 162 7.42 15.84 -13.67
C LEU A 162 6.54 14.89 -14.48
N VAL A 163 5.65 15.40 -15.33
CA VAL A 163 4.69 14.58 -16.10
C VAL A 163 5.38 13.58 -17.00
N ASP A 164 6.41 14.00 -17.70
CA ASP A 164 7.18 13.14 -18.60
C ASP A 164 7.85 11.98 -17.85
N CYS A 165 8.36 12.21 -16.63
CA CYS A 165 8.95 11.16 -15.79
C CYS A 165 7.90 10.24 -15.16
N VAL A 166 6.88 10.81 -14.50
CA VAL A 166 5.88 10.00 -13.77
C VAL A 166 4.87 9.30 -14.67
N SER A 167 4.86 9.58 -15.95
CA SER A 167 4.08 8.84 -16.95
C SER A 167 4.89 7.72 -17.62
N GLY A 168 6.20 7.67 -17.42
CA GLY A 168 7.10 6.76 -18.12
C GLY A 168 7.48 7.20 -19.55
N LYS A 169 7.20 8.45 -19.93
CA LYS A 169 7.67 9.01 -21.20
C LYS A 169 9.16 9.30 -21.16
N LYS A 170 9.69 9.82 -20.04
CA LYS A 170 11.13 9.91 -19.78
C LYS A 170 11.58 8.75 -18.90
N VAL A 171 12.73 8.20 -19.20
CA VAL A 171 13.40 7.16 -18.39
C VAL A 171 14.63 7.76 -17.74
N ILE A 172 14.72 7.62 -16.42
CA ILE A 172 15.87 8.08 -15.64
C ILE A 172 16.82 6.92 -15.51
N SER A 173 18.03 7.06 -16.05
CA SER A 173 19.08 6.03 -16.00
C SER A 173 20.46 6.64 -16.15
N GLY A 174 21.49 5.90 -15.77
CA GLY A 174 22.88 6.35 -15.93
C GLY A 174 23.83 5.62 -15.02
N GLN A 175 25.00 6.23 -14.81
CA GLN A 175 26.04 5.70 -13.93
C GLN A 175 26.40 6.70 -12.84
N VAL A 176 26.49 6.24 -11.60
CA VAL A 176 26.95 7.03 -10.46
C VAL A 176 28.06 6.25 -9.78
N GLU A 177 29.26 6.82 -9.70
CA GLU A 177 30.43 6.21 -9.07
C GLU A 177 30.72 4.76 -9.54
N GLY A 178 30.50 4.51 -10.84
CA GLY A 178 30.72 3.19 -11.44
C GLY A 178 29.60 2.16 -11.21
N LYS A 179 28.52 2.54 -10.53
CA LYS A 179 27.32 1.72 -10.37
C LYS A 179 26.21 2.15 -11.34
N GLU A 180 25.55 1.19 -11.96
CA GLU A 180 24.44 1.42 -12.88
C GLU A 180 23.18 1.83 -12.10
N TYR A 181 22.61 2.98 -12.46
CA TYR A 181 21.31 3.44 -12.00
C TYR A 181 20.26 3.16 -13.07
N VAL A 182 19.29 2.32 -12.78
CA VAL A 182 18.27 1.91 -13.75
C VAL A 182 16.93 1.64 -13.06
N PRO A 183 15.81 1.85 -13.77
CA PRO A 183 14.52 1.40 -13.29
C PRO A 183 14.48 -0.14 -13.17
N TYR A 184 13.65 -0.62 -12.24
CA TYR A 184 13.57 -2.05 -11.94
C TYR A 184 12.17 -2.49 -11.50
N ALA A 185 11.93 -3.80 -11.58
CA ALA A 185 10.78 -4.48 -11.01
C ALA A 185 11.25 -5.48 -9.96
N SER A 186 10.59 -5.51 -8.81
CA SER A 186 10.93 -6.40 -7.70
C SER A 186 10.37 -7.80 -7.93
N ARG A 187 11.14 -8.81 -7.50
CA ARG A 187 10.75 -10.21 -7.43
C ARG A 187 10.29 -10.55 -6.02
N TYR A 188 9.24 -11.30 -5.93
CA TYR A 188 8.75 -11.88 -4.67
C TYR A 188 7.97 -13.16 -4.94
N ALA A 189 7.57 -13.84 -3.90
CA ALA A 189 6.62 -14.95 -3.94
C ALA A 189 5.45 -14.65 -3.01
N GLY A 190 4.67 -15.64 -2.65
CA GLY A 190 3.70 -15.48 -1.59
C GLY A 190 2.59 -16.52 -1.59
N HIS A 191 1.80 -16.45 -0.52
CA HIS A 191 0.57 -17.20 -0.37
C HIS A 191 -0.63 -16.33 -0.74
N GLN A 192 -1.38 -16.78 -1.74
CA GLN A 192 -2.62 -16.14 -2.18
C GLN A 192 -3.80 -17.04 -1.81
N PHE A 193 -4.79 -16.51 -1.11
CA PHE A 193 -5.89 -17.28 -0.55
C PHE A 193 -5.45 -18.51 0.30
N GLY A 194 -4.28 -18.39 0.94
CA GLY A 194 -3.70 -19.47 1.77
C GLY A 194 -2.97 -20.55 1.00
N VAL A 195 -2.84 -20.42 -0.32
CA VAL A 195 -2.14 -21.37 -1.20
C VAL A 195 -0.87 -20.71 -1.72
N TRP A 196 0.23 -21.48 -1.77
CA TRP A 196 1.47 -21.01 -2.37
C TRP A 196 1.29 -20.70 -3.86
N ALA A 197 1.57 -19.46 -4.24
CA ALA A 197 1.39 -18.98 -5.61
C ALA A 197 2.67 -19.05 -6.48
N GLY A 198 3.78 -19.51 -5.90
CA GLY A 198 5.07 -19.55 -6.59
C GLY A 198 5.68 -18.17 -6.81
N GLN A 199 6.55 -18.06 -7.83
CA GLN A 199 7.14 -16.78 -8.19
C GLN A 199 6.09 -15.78 -8.64
N LEU A 200 6.09 -14.63 -8.00
CA LEU A 200 5.37 -13.42 -8.30
C LEU A 200 6.39 -12.28 -8.58
N GLY A 201 5.93 -11.07 -8.61
CA GLY A 201 6.74 -9.88 -8.75
C GLY A 201 5.92 -8.69 -9.22
N ASP A 202 6.57 -7.55 -9.40
CA ASP A 202 5.94 -6.32 -9.89
C ASP A 202 5.58 -6.45 -11.38
N GLY A 203 4.49 -7.17 -11.68
CA GLY A 203 4.08 -7.49 -13.07
C GLY A 203 3.54 -6.30 -13.88
N ARG A 204 3.24 -5.17 -13.22
CA ARG A 204 2.78 -3.92 -13.86
C ARG A 204 3.31 -2.67 -13.15
N ALA A 205 4.30 -2.84 -12.31
CA ALA A 205 4.91 -1.75 -11.57
C ALA A 205 6.42 -1.70 -11.84
N THR A 206 6.98 -0.49 -11.88
CA THR A 206 8.40 -0.26 -12.12
C THR A 206 8.88 0.83 -11.19
N SER A 207 9.87 0.53 -10.34
CA SER A 207 10.56 1.53 -9.54
C SER A 207 11.48 2.34 -10.43
N ILE A 208 11.24 3.64 -10.52
CA ILE A 208 11.93 4.52 -11.49
C ILE A 208 12.96 5.43 -10.85
N LEU A 209 12.84 5.68 -9.55
CA LEU A 209 13.71 6.61 -8.84
C LEU A 209 13.68 6.32 -7.34
N GLU A 210 14.86 6.38 -6.72
CA GLU A 210 15.02 6.51 -5.28
C GLU A 210 15.63 7.88 -4.98
N THR A 211 15.05 8.62 -4.04
CA THR A 211 15.52 9.93 -3.65
C THR A 211 15.67 10.06 -2.15
N LYS A 212 16.43 11.03 -1.70
CA LYS A 212 16.65 11.32 -0.30
C LYS A 212 16.25 12.74 0.03
N THR A 213 15.41 12.90 1.03
CA THR A 213 15.04 14.20 1.59
C THR A 213 16.20 14.84 2.38
N ALA A 214 16.12 16.14 2.61
CA ALA A 214 17.16 16.87 3.35
C ALA A 214 17.37 16.35 4.79
N ASP A 215 16.33 15.82 5.43
CA ASP A 215 16.39 15.17 6.75
C ASP A 215 16.86 13.70 6.71
N GLY A 216 17.26 13.24 5.54
CA GLY A 216 17.86 11.93 5.37
C GLY A 216 16.90 10.79 5.08
N LYS A 217 15.60 11.04 4.99
CA LYS A 217 14.62 9.99 4.69
C LYS A 217 14.69 9.59 3.22
N ARG A 218 14.72 8.30 2.99
CA ARG A 218 14.70 7.70 1.66
C ARG A 218 13.26 7.53 1.18
N GLN A 219 13.04 7.78 -0.10
CA GLN A 219 11.76 7.54 -0.78
C GLN A 219 12.00 6.83 -2.10
N GLU A 220 11.29 5.75 -2.34
CA GLU A 220 11.23 5.03 -3.59
C GLU A 220 9.98 5.47 -4.35
N ILE A 221 10.15 5.83 -5.64
CA ILE A 221 9.04 6.24 -6.52
C ILE A 221 8.83 5.13 -7.54
N GLN A 222 7.61 4.59 -7.55
CA GLN A 222 7.23 3.49 -8.40
C GLN A 222 6.05 3.87 -9.30
N LEU A 223 6.16 3.54 -10.60
CA LEU A 223 5.05 3.66 -11.55
C LEU A 223 4.25 2.37 -11.61
N LYS A 224 2.93 2.45 -11.48
CA LYS A 224 2.02 1.31 -11.60
C LYS A 224 1.11 1.47 -12.83
N GLY A 225 1.08 0.45 -13.67
CA GLY A 225 0.36 0.50 -14.96
C GLY A 225 1.23 0.96 -16.13
N SER A 226 2.54 0.98 -15.97
CA SER A 226 3.51 1.52 -16.94
C SER A 226 4.05 0.48 -17.93
N GLY A 227 3.36 -0.64 -18.13
CA GLY A 227 3.73 -1.68 -19.09
C GLY A 227 4.28 -2.96 -18.45
N ARG A 228 4.60 -3.93 -19.31
CA ARG A 228 5.07 -5.26 -18.89
C ARG A 228 6.44 -5.23 -18.22
N THR A 229 6.62 -6.18 -17.32
CA THR A 229 7.87 -6.52 -16.67
C THR A 229 8.13 -8.03 -16.84
N PRO A 230 9.29 -8.57 -16.46
CA PRO A 230 9.52 -10.02 -16.45
C PRO A 230 8.56 -10.83 -15.57
N PHE A 231 7.81 -10.16 -14.71
CA PHE A 231 6.87 -10.79 -13.76
C PHE A 231 5.40 -10.65 -14.17
N SER A 232 5.10 -10.15 -15.37
CA SER A 232 3.72 -9.89 -15.83
C SER A 232 2.92 -11.15 -16.13
N ARG A 233 3.53 -12.31 -16.21
CA ARG A 233 2.87 -13.55 -16.66
C ARG A 233 2.23 -13.32 -18.05
N SER A 234 0.95 -13.66 -18.23
CA SER A 234 0.21 -13.41 -19.46
C SER A 234 -0.39 -12.00 -19.56
N ALA A 235 -0.26 -11.15 -18.51
CA ALA A 235 -0.88 -9.83 -18.47
C ALA A 235 -0.12 -8.79 -19.32
N ASP A 236 -0.82 -7.73 -19.72
CA ASP A 236 -0.29 -6.62 -20.53
C ASP A 236 0.57 -5.61 -19.73
N GLY A 237 0.58 -5.70 -18.40
CA GLY A 237 1.31 -4.77 -17.55
C GLY A 237 0.70 -3.36 -17.47
N LEU A 238 -0.47 -3.15 -18.04
CA LEU A 238 -1.16 -1.87 -18.08
C LEU A 238 -2.23 -1.78 -16.98
N ALA A 239 -2.59 -0.57 -16.60
CA ALA A 239 -3.69 -0.30 -15.68
C ALA A 239 -4.79 0.50 -16.36
N VAL A 240 -6.05 0.15 -16.07
CA VAL A 240 -7.22 0.93 -16.48
C VAL A 240 -7.39 2.17 -15.58
N LEU A 241 -8.02 3.21 -16.09
CA LEU A 241 -8.20 4.48 -15.36
C LEU A 241 -8.88 4.28 -14.01
N ARG A 242 -9.98 3.50 -13.96
CA ARG A 242 -10.69 3.20 -12.71
C ARG A 242 -9.77 2.60 -11.62
N SER A 243 -8.82 1.73 -11.99
CA SER A 243 -7.87 1.14 -11.04
C SER A 243 -6.90 2.18 -10.49
N GLY A 244 -6.36 3.06 -11.35
CA GLY A 244 -5.48 4.15 -10.94
C GLY A 244 -6.18 5.15 -10.02
N VAL A 245 -7.41 5.54 -10.35
CA VAL A 245 -8.24 6.44 -9.52
C VAL A 245 -8.49 5.85 -8.13
N ARG A 246 -8.86 4.57 -8.06
CA ARG A 246 -9.11 3.88 -6.79
C ARG A 246 -7.89 3.92 -5.88
N GLU A 247 -6.72 3.55 -6.38
CA GLU A 247 -5.49 3.52 -5.59
C GLU A 247 -5.01 4.94 -5.25
N PHE A 248 -5.07 5.89 -6.20
CA PHE A 248 -4.67 7.27 -5.99
C PHE A 248 -5.46 7.93 -4.85
N LEU A 249 -6.79 7.84 -4.89
CA LEU A 249 -7.63 8.45 -3.88
C LEU A 249 -7.56 7.72 -2.53
N CYS A 250 -7.46 6.38 -2.54
CA CYS A 250 -7.41 5.61 -1.30
C CYS A 250 -6.12 5.83 -0.52
N ALA A 251 -4.96 5.85 -1.18
CA ALA A 251 -3.69 6.10 -0.52
C ALA A 251 -3.70 7.44 0.23
N GLU A 252 -4.22 8.51 -0.40
CA GLU A 252 -4.29 9.82 0.23
C GLU A 252 -5.41 9.92 1.29
N ALA A 253 -6.52 9.19 1.13
CA ALA A 253 -7.55 9.06 2.15
C ALA A 253 -7.02 8.36 3.43
N MET A 254 -6.28 7.29 3.26
CA MET A 254 -5.64 6.56 4.37
C MET A 254 -4.62 7.44 5.09
N ALA A 255 -3.79 8.17 4.34
CA ALA A 255 -2.84 9.12 4.92
C ALA A 255 -3.54 10.23 5.74
N ALA A 256 -4.64 10.76 5.22
CA ALA A 256 -5.45 11.77 5.92
C ALA A 256 -6.09 11.25 7.22
N LEU A 257 -6.33 9.94 7.31
CA LEU A 257 -6.80 9.26 8.53
C LEU A 257 -5.64 8.84 9.47
N ASN A 258 -4.40 9.20 9.15
CA ASN A 258 -3.18 8.77 9.84
C ASN A 258 -3.02 7.24 9.88
N ILE A 259 -3.55 6.53 8.89
CA ILE A 259 -3.34 5.10 8.71
C ILE A 259 -2.08 4.91 7.89
N PRO A 260 -1.10 4.09 8.35
CA PRO A 260 0.13 3.86 7.61
C PRO A 260 -0.14 3.34 6.19
N THR A 261 0.39 4.03 5.20
CA THR A 261 0.11 3.74 3.78
C THR A 261 1.25 4.20 2.88
N SER A 262 1.39 3.55 1.70
CA SER A 262 2.10 4.16 0.59
C SER A 262 1.36 5.42 0.14
N ARG A 263 2.08 6.42 -0.37
CA ARG A 263 1.50 7.68 -0.85
C ARG A 263 1.30 7.64 -2.35
N ALA A 264 0.34 8.39 -2.84
CA ALA A 264 0.08 8.55 -4.26
C ALA A 264 0.49 9.96 -4.70
N LEU A 265 1.55 10.05 -5.50
CA LEU A 265 2.07 11.35 -5.97
C LEU A 265 1.21 11.92 -7.09
N SER A 266 1.01 11.14 -8.15
CA SER A 266 0.32 11.62 -9.36
C SER A 266 -0.43 10.52 -10.08
N LEU A 267 -1.46 10.92 -10.83
CA LEU A 267 -2.19 10.06 -11.74
C LEU A 267 -2.17 10.68 -13.14
N SER A 268 -1.66 9.93 -14.11
CA SER A 268 -1.63 10.31 -15.52
C SER A 268 -2.46 9.34 -16.35
N THR A 269 -3.01 9.83 -17.47
CA THR A 269 -3.69 9.04 -18.49
C THR A 269 -3.12 9.35 -19.88
N PHE A 270 -3.58 8.63 -20.90
CA PHE A 270 -3.17 8.86 -22.28
C PHE A 270 -4.40 8.94 -23.16
N PRO A 271 -4.35 9.67 -24.29
CA PRO A 271 -5.41 9.63 -25.28
C PRO A 271 -5.72 8.19 -25.71
N LEU A 272 -7.00 7.84 -25.84
CA LEU A 272 -7.44 6.49 -26.25
C LEU A 272 -6.81 6.02 -27.56
N GLN A 273 -6.50 6.95 -28.47
CA GLN A 273 -5.85 6.64 -29.75
C GLN A 273 -4.37 6.22 -29.57
N GLN A 274 -3.75 6.59 -28.46
CA GLN A 274 -2.35 6.24 -28.16
C GLN A 274 -2.24 5.00 -27.29
N LEU A 275 -3.06 4.89 -26.25
CA LEU A 275 -2.99 3.80 -25.30
C LEU A 275 -4.38 3.37 -24.83
N GLN A 276 -4.81 2.21 -25.30
CA GLN A 276 -6.00 1.52 -24.83
C GLN A 276 -5.62 0.29 -24.02
N VAL A 277 -6.41 -0.01 -23.01
CA VAL A 277 -6.28 -1.23 -22.22
C VAL A 277 -7.49 -2.11 -22.54
N ILE A 278 -7.25 -3.26 -23.15
CA ILE A 278 -8.33 -4.18 -23.53
C ILE A 278 -8.69 -5.04 -22.33
N ARG A 279 -9.96 -5.03 -21.97
CA ARG A 279 -10.55 -5.86 -20.90
C ARG A 279 -11.80 -6.59 -21.44
N GLU A 280 -12.44 -7.37 -20.60
CA GLU A 280 -13.62 -8.17 -20.98
C GLU A 280 -14.73 -7.34 -21.63
N ASN A 281 -14.94 -6.12 -21.15
CA ASN A 281 -15.96 -5.19 -21.65
C ASN A 281 -15.48 -4.35 -22.85
N GLY A 282 -14.28 -4.58 -23.36
CA GLY A 282 -13.70 -3.85 -24.49
C GLY A 282 -12.55 -2.92 -24.10
N PRO A 283 -12.22 -1.94 -24.96
CA PRO A 283 -11.16 -0.98 -24.70
C PRO A 283 -11.56 0.03 -23.63
N GLU A 284 -10.68 0.21 -22.64
CA GLU A 284 -10.84 1.17 -21.54
C GLU A 284 -9.69 2.19 -21.53
N PRO A 285 -9.91 3.40 -20.95
CA PRO A 285 -8.84 4.37 -20.74
C PRO A 285 -7.73 3.81 -19.84
N SER A 286 -6.50 4.13 -20.19
CA SER A 286 -5.31 3.73 -19.42
C SER A 286 -5.02 4.71 -18.29
N SER A 287 -4.22 4.26 -17.32
CA SER A 287 -3.61 5.12 -16.32
C SER A 287 -2.21 4.67 -15.96
N VAL A 288 -1.39 5.63 -15.53
CA VAL A 288 -0.13 5.39 -14.82
C VAL A 288 -0.18 6.15 -13.51
N LEU A 289 -0.08 5.41 -12.43
CA LEU A 289 -0.03 5.93 -11.07
C LEU A 289 1.42 6.00 -10.60
N ALA A 290 1.90 7.17 -10.18
CA ALA A 290 3.15 7.31 -9.44
C ALA A 290 2.87 7.20 -7.94
N ARG A 291 3.42 6.18 -7.29
CA ARG A 291 3.30 5.96 -5.86
C ARG A 291 4.65 6.06 -5.16
N VAL A 292 4.63 6.43 -3.88
CA VAL A 292 5.82 6.74 -3.09
C VAL A 292 5.77 6.00 -1.75
N ALA A 293 6.87 5.37 -1.40
CA ALA A 293 7.08 4.78 -0.08
C ALA A 293 8.58 4.75 0.22
N PRO A 294 9.01 4.57 1.48
CA PRO A 294 10.43 4.34 1.77
C PRO A 294 10.97 3.10 1.05
N THR A 295 10.18 2.03 0.92
CA THR A 295 10.41 0.89 0.04
C THR A 295 9.10 0.14 -0.22
N PHE A 296 9.02 -0.61 -1.34
CA PHE A 296 7.92 -1.50 -1.67
C PHE A 296 8.22 -2.98 -1.37
N LEU A 297 9.26 -3.26 -0.60
CA LEU A 297 9.55 -4.62 -0.12
C LEU A 297 8.41 -5.15 0.76
N ARG A 298 8.13 -6.42 0.58
CA ARG A 298 7.00 -7.11 1.19
C ARG A 298 7.44 -8.44 1.82
N ILE A 299 6.59 -9.06 2.60
CA ILE A 299 6.90 -10.38 3.20
C ILE A 299 7.28 -11.37 2.11
N GLY A 300 6.56 -11.37 0.99
CA GLY A 300 6.86 -12.21 -0.17
C GLY A 300 8.26 -12.05 -0.77
N SER A 301 8.96 -10.94 -0.48
CA SER A 301 10.37 -10.76 -0.88
C SER A 301 11.31 -11.69 -0.12
N PHE A 302 10.95 -12.11 1.09
CA PHE A 302 11.67 -13.14 1.85
C PHE A 302 11.23 -14.55 1.45
N GLU A 303 9.94 -14.76 1.23
CA GLU A 303 9.39 -16.06 0.84
C GLU A 303 10.00 -16.60 -0.46
N ILE A 304 10.35 -15.73 -1.43
CA ILE A 304 10.99 -16.17 -2.69
C ILE A 304 12.41 -16.68 -2.48
N LEU A 305 13.08 -16.26 -1.42
CA LEU A 305 14.48 -16.63 -1.12
C LEU A 305 14.59 -17.88 -0.25
N ASN A 306 13.55 -18.16 0.53
CA ASN A 306 13.39 -19.40 1.28
C ASN A 306 11.95 -19.91 1.15
N PRO A 307 11.61 -20.54 0.00
CA PRO A 307 10.28 -21.05 -0.25
C PRO A 307 9.94 -22.22 0.68
N PRO A 308 8.66 -22.39 1.10
CA PRO A 308 8.26 -23.47 1.97
C PRO A 308 8.53 -24.86 1.34
N GLU A 309 8.75 -25.86 2.17
CA GLU A 309 9.10 -27.21 1.73
C GLU A 309 8.08 -27.80 0.75
N GLU A 310 6.80 -27.64 1.05
CA GLU A 310 5.69 -28.10 0.19
C GLU A 310 5.76 -27.50 -1.22
N ALA A 311 6.20 -26.25 -1.32
CA ALA A 311 6.34 -25.56 -2.60
C ALA A 311 7.52 -26.11 -3.42
N ARG A 312 8.57 -26.54 -2.77
CA ARG A 312 9.75 -27.14 -3.41
C ARG A 312 9.39 -28.50 -4.05
N HIS A 313 8.53 -29.28 -3.43
CA HIS A 313 8.09 -30.59 -3.91
C HIS A 313 6.93 -30.51 -4.92
N MET A 314 5.98 -29.62 -4.74
CA MET A 314 4.78 -29.51 -5.59
C MET A 314 5.11 -29.02 -7.01
N GLN A 315 6.08 -28.14 -7.14
CA GLN A 315 6.52 -27.61 -8.44
C GLN A 315 7.22 -28.69 -9.29
N PHE A 316 7.94 -29.59 -8.65
CA PHE A 316 8.53 -30.76 -9.28
C PHE A 316 7.46 -31.69 -9.89
N PHE A 317 6.33 -31.87 -9.21
CA PHE A 317 5.25 -32.75 -9.65
C PHE A 317 4.43 -32.16 -10.82
N MET A 318 4.14 -30.87 -10.78
CA MET A 318 3.34 -30.18 -11.81
C MET A 318 4.09 -29.96 -13.13
N LEU A 319 5.40 -29.70 -13.08
CA LEU A 319 6.23 -29.55 -14.28
C LEU A 319 6.60 -30.91 -14.91
N GLY A 320 6.78 -31.94 -14.10
CA GLY A 320 7.00 -33.31 -14.60
C GLY A 320 5.79 -33.84 -15.39
N MET A 321 4.58 -33.39 -15.11
CA MET A 321 3.37 -33.75 -15.86
C MET A 321 3.16 -32.91 -17.14
N ALA A 322 3.67 -31.69 -17.21
CA ALA A 322 3.44 -30.75 -18.32
C ALA A 322 4.51 -30.82 -19.43
N SER A 323 5.71 -31.23 -19.09
CA SER A 323 6.82 -31.41 -20.06
C SER A 323 7.28 -32.85 -20.07
N GLY A 324 6.91 -33.59 -21.09
CA GLY A 324 7.39 -34.98 -21.31
C GLY A 324 8.92 -35.10 -21.30
N GLY A 325 9.51 -35.06 -20.12
CA GLY A 325 10.85 -35.45 -19.76
C GLY A 325 11.97 -34.82 -20.58
N GLN A 326 12.43 -33.70 -20.19
CA GLN A 326 13.80 -33.12 -20.20
C GLN A 326 13.67 -31.63 -19.83
N GLY A 327 13.17 -31.32 -18.63
CA GLY A 327 13.16 -29.96 -18.07
C GLY A 327 14.33 -29.85 -17.11
N GLU A 328 15.21 -28.86 -17.31
CA GLU A 328 16.12 -28.37 -16.28
C GLU A 328 15.34 -28.17 -14.98
N ASP A 329 15.95 -28.52 -13.87
CA ASP A 329 15.39 -28.37 -12.51
C ASP A 329 14.85 -26.95 -12.27
N SER A 330 13.55 -26.77 -12.49
CA SER A 330 12.86 -25.47 -12.37
C SER A 330 12.35 -25.24 -10.95
N SER A 331 12.80 -26.05 -9.97
CA SER A 331 12.48 -25.85 -8.56
C SER A 331 13.04 -24.51 -8.07
N LEU A 332 12.24 -23.76 -7.33
CA LEU A 332 12.70 -22.57 -6.64
C LEU A 332 13.75 -23.00 -5.60
N GLN A 333 14.99 -22.61 -5.82
CA GLN A 333 16.08 -22.93 -4.91
C GLN A 333 16.11 -21.92 -3.76
N ARG A 334 16.51 -22.37 -2.57
CA ARG A 334 16.86 -21.51 -1.45
C ARG A 334 18.04 -20.61 -1.83
N ASP A 335 17.95 -19.33 -1.44
CA ASP A 335 19.01 -18.34 -1.63
C ASP A 335 19.44 -17.78 -0.26
N TRP A 336 20.30 -18.49 0.41
CA TRP A 336 20.77 -18.14 1.74
C TRP A 336 21.52 -16.79 1.79
N GLU A 337 22.35 -16.54 0.79
CA GLU A 337 23.09 -15.27 0.71
C GLU A 337 22.16 -14.10 0.37
N GLY A 338 21.24 -14.32 -0.55
CA GLY A 338 20.19 -13.34 -0.86
C GLY A 338 19.34 -13.02 0.36
N LEU A 339 18.98 -14.03 1.16
CA LEU A 339 18.21 -13.86 2.39
C LEU A 339 18.97 -13.01 3.43
N ARG A 340 20.28 -13.26 3.60
CA ARG A 340 21.16 -12.45 4.45
C ARG A 340 21.20 -11.00 3.97
N ILE A 341 21.52 -10.78 2.68
CA ILE A 341 21.63 -9.43 2.10
C ILE A 341 20.31 -8.65 2.25
N LEU A 342 19.17 -9.29 1.93
CA LEU A 342 17.87 -8.67 2.09
C LEU A 342 17.57 -8.34 3.56
N GLY A 343 17.82 -9.28 4.46
CA GLY A 343 17.60 -9.11 5.90
C GLY A 343 18.43 -7.97 6.48
N GLU A 344 19.72 -7.93 6.20
CA GLU A 344 20.61 -6.85 6.62
C GLU A 344 20.17 -5.48 6.07
N TRP A 345 19.76 -5.44 4.80
CA TRP A 345 19.25 -4.21 4.18
C TRP A 345 17.95 -3.73 4.85
N VAL A 346 16.98 -4.64 5.09
CA VAL A 346 15.70 -4.30 5.74
C VAL A 346 15.91 -3.91 7.20
N ALA A 347 16.79 -4.58 7.93
CA ALA A 347 17.11 -4.26 9.31
C ALA A 347 17.91 -2.96 9.45
N GLY A 348 18.64 -2.58 8.41
CA GLY A 348 19.53 -1.42 8.35
C GLY A 348 18.82 -0.07 8.23
N PRO A 349 19.62 1.02 8.12
CA PRO A 349 19.10 2.41 8.06
C PRO A 349 18.22 2.70 6.84
N ALA A 350 18.38 1.95 5.76
CA ALA A 350 17.59 2.11 4.53
C ALA A 350 16.18 1.49 4.65
N GLY A 351 16.00 0.52 5.54
CA GLY A 351 14.75 -0.18 5.81
C GLY A 351 14.08 0.27 7.10
N LEU A 352 14.12 -0.61 8.11
CA LEU A 352 13.47 -0.43 9.42
C LEU A 352 14.27 0.43 10.40
N ALA A 353 15.55 0.64 10.15
CA ALA A 353 16.47 1.38 11.01
C ALA A 353 16.48 0.87 12.46
N LEU A 354 16.71 -0.44 12.66
CA LEU A 354 16.60 -1.12 13.95
C LEU A 354 17.61 -0.68 15.01
N GLY A 355 18.58 0.17 14.68
CA GLY A 355 19.60 0.64 15.61
C GLY A 355 20.53 -0.45 16.10
N LEU A 356 20.81 -1.45 15.27
CA LEU A 356 21.67 -2.58 15.58
C LEU A 356 23.11 -2.13 15.78
N LYS A 357 23.80 -2.76 16.74
CA LYS A 357 25.24 -2.65 16.87
C LYS A 357 25.94 -3.50 15.80
N GLU A 358 27.19 -3.19 15.52
CA GLU A 358 27.97 -3.97 14.56
C GLU A 358 28.05 -5.45 15.00
N GLY A 359 27.69 -6.35 14.10
CA GLY A 359 27.66 -7.79 14.34
C GLY A 359 26.54 -8.29 15.26
N GLU A 360 25.55 -7.49 15.59
CA GLU A 360 24.39 -7.90 16.39
C GLU A 360 23.38 -8.67 15.54
N ALA A 361 22.86 -9.79 16.06
CA ALA A 361 21.79 -10.58 15.43
C ALA A 361 20.57 -9.72 15.08
N TRP A 362 20.08 -9.87 13.86
CA TRP A 362 19.00 -9.05 13.34
C TRP A 362 17.68 -9.82 13.13
N GLY A 363 17.72 -11.15 12.97
CA GLY A 363 16.58 -11.94 12.53
C GLY A 363 15.34 -11.74 13.41
N LYS A 364 15.46 -11.98 14.73
CA LYS A 364 14.35 -11.78 15.67
C LYS A 364 13.86 -10.34 15.75
N LYS A 365 14.78 -9.39 15.75
CA LYS A 365 14.45 -7.95 15.84
C LYS A 365 13.70 -7.49 14.60
N LEU A 366 14.11 -7.95 13.42
CA LEU A 366 13.43 -7.65 12.15
C LEU A 366 11.99 -8.17 12.19
N VAL A 367 11.81 -9.45 12.50
CA VAL A 367 10.47 -10.07 12.56
C VAL A 367 9.58 -9.33 13.56
N MET A 368 10.09 -9.04 14.75
CA MET A 368 9.31 -8.38 15.81
C MET A 368 8.90 -6.95 15.41
N GLU A 369 9.77 -6.19 14.75
CA GLU A 369 9.44 -4.84 14.29
C GLU A 369 8.43 -4.85 13.15
N VAL A 370 8.60 -5.74 12.17
CA VAL A 370 7.61 -5.95 11.08
C VAL A 370 6.26 -6.33 11.67
N ALA A 371 6.26 -7.25 12.62
CA ALA A 371 5.05 -7.72 13.31
C ALA A 371 4.34 -6.58 14.06
N THR A 372 5.09 -5.81 14.84
CA THR A 372 4.58 -4.66 15.62
C THR A 372 3.95 -3.61 14.70
N ARG A 373 4.62 -3.24 13.61
CA ARG A 373 4.11 -2.24 12.65
C ARG A 373 2.83 -2.70 11.96
N ASN A 374 2.80 -3.95 11.49
CA ASN A 374 1.63 -4.51 10.84
C ASN A 374 0.43 -4.70 11.80
N ALA A 375 0.69 -5.06 13.07
CA ALA A 375 -0.35 -5.13 14.09
C ALA A 375 -1.02 -3.77 14.34
N LYS A 376 -0.24 -2.69 14.42
CA LYS A 376 -0.76 -1.31 14.55
C LYS A 376 -1.53 -0.88 13.31
N MET A 377 -1.03 -1.18 12.11
CA MET A 377 -1.70 -0.87 10.85
C MET A 377 -3.08 -1.53 10.77
N VAL A 378 -3.18 -2.83 11.05
CA VAL A 378 -4.46 -3.54 10.97
C VAL A 378 -5.41 -3.13 12.09
N ALA A 379 -4.92 -2.73 13.25
CA ALA A 379 -5.74 -2.13 14.29
C ALA A 379 -6.42 -0.84 13.80
N ALA A 380 -5.69 0.02 13.09
CA ALA A 380 -6.25 1.21 12.48
C ALA A 380 -7.28 0.89 11.38
N TRP A 381 -7.05 -0.14 10.54
CA TRP A 381 -8.06 -0.61 9.58
C TRP A 381 -9.38 -0.98 10.28
N GLN A 382 -9.28 -1.74 11.38
CA GLN A 382 -10.46 -2.15 12.17
C GLN A 382 -11.18 -0.95 12.77
N VAL A 383 -10.44 0.01 13.30
CA VAL A 383 -11.04 1.18 13.97
C VAL A 383 -11.71 2.13 12.98
N TYR A 384 -11.19 2.25 11.76
CA TYR A 384 -11.74 3.13 10.73
C TYR A 384 -12.61 2.41 9.68
N GLY A 385 -12.99 1.16 9.92
CA GLY A 385 -13.91 0.43 9.05
C GLY A 385 -13.38 0.19 7.64
N PHE A 386 -12.06 0.08 7.48
CA PHE A 386 -11.41 -0.24 6.22
C PHE A 386 -11.26 -1.74 6.03
N CYS A 387 -11.79 -2.27 4.94
CA CYS A 387 -11.60 -3.65 4.50
C CYS A 387 -10.66 -3.66 3.28
N HIS A 388 -9.49 -4.29 3.43
CA HIS A 388 -8.48 -4.38 2.36
C HIS A 388 -8.90 -5.36 1.25
N GLY A 389 -9.47 -6.49 1.63
CA GLY A 389 -10.04 -7.50 0.74
C GLY A 389 -9.04 -8.46 0.07
N VAL A 390 -7.72 -8.21 0.15
CA VAL A 390 -6.68 -9.13 -0.39
C VAL A 390 -5.43 -9.03 0.48
N ILE A 391 -5.43 -9.74 1.61
CA ILE A 391 -4.30 -9.75 2.55
C ILE A 391 -3.45 -11.01 2.29
N ASN A 392 -2.96 -11.12 1.07
CA ASN A 392 -1.95 -12.10 0.68
C ASN A 392 -0.59 -11.69 1.25
N THR A 393 0.34 -12.62 1.40
CA THR A 393 1.70 -12.30 1.90
C THR A 393 2.48 -11.38 0.96
N ASP A 394 2.17 -11.41 -0.33
CA ASP A 394 2.69 -10.50 -1.34
C ASP A 394 2.06 -9.09 -1.29
N ASN A 395 1.04 -8.85 -0.46
CA ASN A 395 0.41 -7.55 -0.24
C ASN A 395 0.65 -7.01 1.18
N VAL A 396 1.58 -7.60 1.95
CA VAL A 396 1.93 -7.15 3.30
C VAL A 396 3.34 -6.57 3.31
N SER A 397 3.44 -5.26 3.55
CA SER A 397 4.71 -4.53 3.57
C SER A 397 5.55 -4.88 4.79
N VAL A 398 6.87 -4.98 4.61
CA VAL A 398 7.82 -5.07 5.73
C VAL A 398 7.86 -3.80 6.60
N LEU A 399 7.36 -2.68 6.09
CA LEU A 399 7.29 -1.42 6.82
C LEU A 399 6.01 -1.26 7.65
N GLY A 400 5.03 -2.19 7.53
CA GLY A 400 3.72 -2.04 8.15
C GLY A 400 2.91 -0.89 7.56
N ILE A 401 3.01 -0.67 6.26
CA ILE A 401 2.19 0.29 5.51
C ILE A 401 1.24 -0.43 4.58
N THR A 402 0.05 0.14 4.37
CA THR A 402 -0.92 -0.38 3.41
C THR A 402 -0.43 -0.16 1.99
N ILE A 403 -0.43 -1.21 1.18
CA ILE A 403 -0.02 -1.20 -0.23
C ILE A 403 -1.06 -1.91 -1.10
N ASP A 404 -1.02 -1.68 -2.42
CA ASP A 404 -1.78 -2.45 -3.42
C ASP A 404 -3.30 -2.43 -3.23
N TYR A 405 -3.90 -1.24 -3.33
CA TYR A 405 -5.34 -1.01 -3.20
C TYR A 405 -6.13 -1.60 -4.39
N GLY A 406 -6.61 -2.83 -4.21
CA GLY A 406 -7.44 -3.57 -5.17
C GLY A 406 -8.93 -3.44 -4.86
N PRO A 407 -9.60 -4.53 -4.38
CA PRO A 407 -11.03 -4.55 -4.11
C PRO A 407 -11.40 -3.97 -2.72
N TYR A 408 -10.64 -3.03 -2.18
CA TYR A 408 -10.89 -2.46 -0.85
C TYR A 408 -12.25 -1.75 -0.75
N ALA A 409 -12.72 -1.57 0.48
CA ALA A 409 -13.86 -0.71 0.80
C ALA A 409 -13.73 -0.06 2.19
N PHE A 410 -14.24 1.16 2.35
CA PHE A 410 -14.67 1.67 3.64
C PHE A 410 -16.13 1.27 3.85
N MET A 411 -16.46 0.68 5.00
CA MET A 411 -17.81 0.23 5.28
C MET A 411 -18.80 1.41 5.34
N ASP A 412 -19.94 1.24 4.72
CA ASP A 412 -21.09 2.14 4.88
C ASP A 412 -21.81 1.86 6.20
N VAL A 413 -22.30 0.62 6.34
CA VAL A 413 -22.94 0.08 7.54
C VAL A 413 -21.95 -0.79 8.28
N TYR A 414 -21.96 -0.75 9.60
CA TYR A 414 -21.10 -1.63 10.38
C TYR A 414 -21.54 -3.10 10.23
N ASP A 415 -20.70 -3.85 9.52
CA ASP A 415 -20.85 -5.29 9.33
C ASP A 415 -19.51 -5.99 9.56
N PRO A 416 -19.35 -6.74 10.67
CA PRO A 416 -18.11 -7.47 10.94
C PRO A 416 -17.81 -8.58 9.92
N PHE A 417 -18.81 -9.03 9.15
CA PHE A 417 -18.66 -10.05 8.10
C PHE A 417 -18.51 -9.47 6.70
N HIS A 418 -18.31 -8.16 6.59
CA HIS A 418 -18.19 -7.48 5.30
C HIS A 418 -17.08 -8.07 4.42
N ILE A 419 -17.44 -8.43 3.20
CA ILE A 419 -16.53 -8.93 2.15
C ILE A 419 -16.55 -7.91 1.00
N CYS A 420 -15.43 -7.28 0.72
CA CYS A 420 -15.31 -6.32 -0.40
C CYS A 420 -14.71 -6.94 -1.68
N ASN A 421 -14.17 -8.15 -1.60
CA ASN A 421 -13.58 -8.86 -2.72
C ASN A 421 -14.55 -9.92 -3.27
N HIS A 422 -15.09 -9.69 -4.45
CA HIS A 422 -16.02 -10.61 -5.10
C HIS A 422 -15.43 -12.00 -5.43
N SER A 423 -14.09 -12.13 -5.45
CA SER A 423 -13.41 -13.42 -5.65
C SER A 423 -13.20 -14.18 -4.34
N ASP A 424 -13.48 -13.58 -3.20
CA ASP A 424 -13.35 -14.20 -1.88
C ASP A 424 -14.67 -14.85 -1.44
N HIS A 425 -15.02 -15.97 -2.08
CA HIS A 425 -16.28 -16.67 -1.83
C HIS A 425 -16.38 -17.29 -0.42
N GLU A 426 -15.24 -17.55 0.22
CA GLU A 426 -15.17 -18.14 1.56
C GLU A 426 -15.03 -17.11 2.68
N GLY A 427 -14.93 -15.84 2.33
CA GLY A 427 -14.72 -14.76 3.29
C GLY A 427 -13.42 -14.90 4.07
N ARG A 428 -12.34 -15.34 3.40
CA ARG A 428 -11.01 -15.42 4.03
C ARG A 428 -10.53 -14.06 4.48
N TYR A 429 -10.81 -13.02 3.67
CA TYR A 429 -10.41 -11.64 3.91
C TYR A 429 -11.59 -10.77 4.34
N ASP A 430 -12.61 -11.36 5.02
CA ASP A 430 -13.67 -10.58 5.62
C ASP A 430 -13.10 -9.59 6.66
N TYR A 431 -13.84 -8.52 6.94
CA TYR A 431 -13.36 -7.44 7.79
C TYR A 431 -12.84 -7.91 9.15
N ARG A 432 -13.58 -8.78 9.84
CA ARG A 432 -13.20 -9.27 11.19
C ARG A 432 -11.96 -10.17 11.18
N LYS A 433 -11.65 -10.81 10.04
CA LYS A 433 -10.51 -11.73 9.92
C LYS A 433 -9.19 -11.03 9.54
N GLN A 434 -9.22 -9.75 9.23
CA GLN A 434 -8.02 -9.01 8.82
C GLN A 434 -6.85 -9.15 9.81
N PRO A 435 -7.04 -9.05 11.15
CA PRO A 435 -5.96 -9.29 12.10
C PRO A 435 -5.36 -10.71 12.01
N THR A 436 -6.21 -11.72 11.82
CA THR A 436 -5.78 -13.10 11.63
C THR A 436 -4.98 -13.30 10.34
N MET A 437 -5.34 -12.60 9.27
CA MET A 437 -4.61 -12.69 8.00
C MET A 437 -3.26 -11.96 8.07
N ILE A 438 -3.16 -10.87 8.81
CA ILE A 438 -1.87 -10.25 9.11
C ILE A 438 -1.00 -11.20 9.94
N MET A 439 -1.58 -11.88 10.94
CA MET A 439 -0.84 -12.90 11.71
C MET A 439 -0.32 -14.01 10.79
N TYR A 440 -1.16 -14.51 9.88
CA TYR A 440 -0.74 -15.51 8.89
C TYR A 440 0.46 -15.02 8.07
N ALA A 441 0.44 -13.78 7.58
CA ALA A 441 1.55 -13.21 6.83
C ALA A 441 2.83 -13.06 7.69
N ILE A 442 2.71 -12.67 8.94
CA ILE A 442 3.85 -12.59 9.88
C ILE A 442 4.42 -13.99 10.15
N THR A 443 3.57 -15.01 10.28
CA THR A 443 4.03 -16.40 10.42
C THR A 443 4.82 -16.86 9.19
N SER A 444 4.39 -16.47 7.98
CA SER A 444 5.15 -16.73 6.76
C SER A 444 6.54 -16.07 6.77
N LEU A 445 6.65 -14.85 7.33
CA LEU A 445 7.94 -14.18 7.51
C LEU A 445 8.83 -14.91 8.52
N VAL A 446 8.26 -15.36 9.65
CA VAL A 446 8.99 -16.18 10.66
C VAL A 446 9.55 -17.42 9.98
N ASN A 447 8.73 -18.15 9.22
CA ASN A 447 9.14 -19.36 8.53
C ASN A 447 10.24 -19.08 7.49
N SER A 448 10.14 -17.98 6.76
CA SER A 448 11.18 -17.60 5.77
C SER A 448 12.53 -17.23 6.41
N LEU A 449 12.53 -16.82 7.67
CA LEU A 449 13.73 -16.42 8.41
C LEU A 449 14.12 -17.43 9.53
N ALA A 450 13.45 -18.58 9.57
CA ALA A 450 13.61 -19.51 10.69
C ALA A 450 15.05 -20.03 10.84
N GLU A 451 15.68 -20.44 9.74
CA GLU A 451 17.07 -20.93 9.76
C GLU A 451 18.07 -19.80 10.14
N VAL A 452 17.82 -18.59 9.70
CA VAL A 452 18.63 -17.42 10.10
C VAL A 452 18.54 -17.21 11.61
N ILE A 453 17.33 -17.17 12.15
CA ILE A 453 17.08 -16.96 13.58
C ILE A 453 17.72 -18.09 14.41
N GLY A 454 17.54 -19.35 13.98
CA GLY A 454 18.13 -20.49 14.67
C GLY A 454 19.66 -20.50 14.64
N CYS A 455 20.29 -20.14 13.53
CA CYS A 455 21.74 -20.00 13.42
C CYS A 455 22.27 -18.89 14.32
N GLU A 456 21.64 -17.71 14.30
CA GLU A 456 22.02 -16.58 15.15
C GLU A 456 21.95 -16.93 16.65
N GLU A 457 20.97 -17.75 17.06
CA GLU A 457 20.82 -18.17 18.47
C GLU A 457 21.76 -19.30 18.88
N GLN A 458 21.69 -20.42 18.16
CA GLN A 458 22.36 -21.64 18.58
C GLN A 458 23.85 -21.66 18.25
N VAL A 459 24.23 -21.16 17.06
CA VAL A 459 25.61 -21.24 16.58
C VAL A 459 26.39 -19.96 16.93
N LEU A 460 25.79 -18.81 16.67
CA LEU A 460 26.48 -17.53 16.76
C LEU A 460 26.25 -16.81 18.11
N SER A 461 25.45 -17.40 19.01
CA SER A 461 25.22 -16.88 20.37
C SER A 461 24.75 -15.39 20.36
N GLY A 462 23.83 -15.03 19.46
CA GLY A 462 23.27 -13.69 19.35
C GLY A 462 24.06 -12.74 18.48
N LYS A 463 24.99 -13.24 17.65
CA LYS A 463 25.65 -12.45 16.61
C LYS A 463 24.98 -12.67 15.25
N ALA A 464 25.10 -11.68 14.38
CA ALA A 464 24.59 -11.75 13.02
C ALA A 464 25.30 -12.82 12.18
N ILE A 465 24.56 -13.43 11.26
CA ILE A 465 25.12 -14.27 10.23
C ILE A 465 26.06 -13.45 9.31
N SER A 466 27.00 -14.09 8.67
CA SER A 466 27.94 -13.49 7.72
C SER A 466 27.86 -14.17 6.35
N SER A 467 28.52 -13.61 5.34
CA SER A 467 28.60 -14.25 4.00
C SER A 467 29.06 -15.70 4.11
N GLY A 468 28.41 -16.61 3.38
CA GLY A 468 28.71 -18.04 3.41
C GLY A 468 28.17 -18.78 4.66
N TRP A 469 27.35 -18.18 5.50
CA TRP A 469 26.88 -18.74 6.78
C TRP A 469 26.22 -20.13 6.68
N ALA A 470 25.64 -20.47 5.53
CA ALA A 470 25.00 -21.76 5.27
C ALA A 470 25.81 -22.63 4.29
N GLU A 471 27.03 -22.23 3.90
CA GLU A 471 27.88 -23.02 2.99
C GLU A 471 28.39 -24.31 3.64
N GLY A 472 28.14 -25.44 3.01
CA GLY A 472 28.59 -26.75 3.49
C GLY A 472 27.81 -27.25 4.73
N VAL A 473 26.77 -26.56 5.17
CA VAL A 473 25.89 -27.01 6.24
C VAL A 473 24.97 -28.13 5.70
N ASP A 474 24.84 -29.22 6.44
CA ASP A 474 23.95 -30.32 6.08
C ASP A 474 22.49 -29.98 6.35
N GLU A 475 21.59 -30.72 5.72
CA GLU A 475 20.14 -30.47 5.82
C GLU A 475 19.63 -30.70 7.26
N GLU A 476 20.20 -31.63 8.03
CA GLU A 476 19.78 -31.89 9.41
C GLU A 476 20.06 -30.67 10.33
N ALA A 477 21.20 -30.01 10.14
CA ALA A 477 21.53 -28.80 10.88
C ALA A 477 20.63 -27.62 10.46
N LEU A 478 20.32 -27.48 9.17
CA LEU A 478 19.38 -26.46 8.67
C LEU A 478 17.97 -26.69 9.22
N GLU A 479 17.48 -27.94 9.26
CA GLU A 479 16.18 -28.28 9.86
C GLU A 479 16.15 -27.99 11.36
N GLU A 480 17.26 -28.24 12.10
CA GLU A 480 17.34 -27.89 13.51
C GLU A 480 17.26 -26.39 13.72
N TRP A 481 18.01 -25.60 12.94
CA TRP A 481 17.93 -24.14 13.00
C TRP A 481 16.51 -23.64 12.66
N GLY A 482 15.90 -24.24 11.62
CA GLY A 482 14.52 -23.95 11.24
C GLY A 482 13.53 -24.20 12.36
N ARG A 483 13.66 -25.31 13.09
CA ARG A 483 12.80 -25.62 14.26
C ARG A 483 12.95 -24.57 15.37
N VAL A 484 14.18 -24.20 15.70
CA VAL A 484 14.46 -23.19 16.74
C VAL A 484 13.90 -21.82 16.33
N GLY A 485 14.11 -21.42 15.08
CA GLY A 485 13.55 -20.16 14.58
C GLY A 485 12.01 -20.17 14.52
N ALA A 486 11.39 -21.27 14.14
CA ALA A 486 9.94 -21.41 14.12
C ALA A 486 9.31 -21.35 15.53
N ASP A 487 9.97 -21.88 16.56
CA ASP A 487 9.50 -21.78 17.95
C ASP A 487 9.39 -20.33 18.45
N PHE A 488 10.18 -19.41 17.90
CA PHE A 488 10.03 -17.98 18.13
C PHE A 488 8.67 -17.43 17.66
N GLY A 489 8.02 -18.10 16.73
CA GLY A 489 6.69 -17.73 16.23
C GLY A 489 5.63 -17.59 17.33
N LYS A 490 5.72 -18.37 18.42
CA LYS A 490 4.79 -18.28 19.57
C LYS A 490 4.94 -16.95 20.34
N GLU A 491 6.17 -16.44 20.45
CA GLU A 491 6.44 -15.13 21.06
C GLU A 491 5.93 -14.01 20.17
N VAL A 492 6.16 -14.13 18.87
CA VAL A 492 5.68 -13.18 17.86
C VAL A 492 4.16 -13.10 17.86
N GLU A 493 3.47 -14.25 17.87
CA GLU A 493 2.00 -14.31 17.92
C GLU A 493 1.44 -13.57 19.13
N ARG A 494 2.00 -13.82 20.31
CA ARG A 494 1.62 -13.10 21.53
C ARG A 494 1.84 -11.61 21.41
N SER A 495 3.00 -11.18 20.95
CA SER A 495 3.34 -9.76 20.76
C SER A 495 2.42 -9.06 19.77
N VAL A 496 2.07 -9.71 18.65
CA VAL A 496 1.10 -9.18 17.67
C VAL A 496 -0.27 -8.99 18.29
N MET A 497 -0.77 -9.98 19.02
CA MET A 497 -2.08 -9.91 19.70
C MET A 497 -2.14 -8.80 20.72
N GLU A 498 -1.10 -8.68 21.56
CA GLU A 498 -0.99 -7.63 22.58
C GLU A 498 -0.90 -6.25 21.93
N THR A 499 -0.04 -6.09 20.93
CA THR A 499 0.13 -4.82 20.20
C THR A 499 -1.15 -4.42 19.48
N PHE A 500 -1.80 -5.35 18.79
CA PHE A 500 -3.08 -5.12 18.13
C PHE A 500 -4.13 -4.64 19.13
N LYS A 501 -4.32 -5.37 20.25
CA LYS A 501 -5.31 -5.03 21.27
C LYS A 501 -5.07 -3.66 21.89
N ALA A 502 -3.81 -3.35 22.20
CA ALA A 502 -3.42 -2.06 22.77
C ALA A 502 -3.71 -0.89 21.78
N GLU A 503 -3.29 -1.00 20.52
CA GLU A 503 -3.51 0.06 19.53
C GLU A 503 -5.00 0.19 19.15
N TYR A 504 -5.72 -0.93 19.00
CA TYR A 504 -7.16 -0.96 18.76
C TYR A 504 -7.93 -0.22 19.87
N LYS A 505 -7.62 -0.54 21.13
CA LYS A 505 -8.22 0.13 22.28
C LYS A 505 -7.91 1.61 22.28
N LYS A 506 -6.64 1.99 22.15
CA LYS A 506 -6.18 3.38 22.12
C LYS A 506 -6.91 4.20 21.05
N LEU A 507 -6.99 3.71 19.81
CA LEU A 507 -7.62 4.41 18.71
C LEU A 507 -9.14 4.55 18.90
N TYR A 508 -9.81 3.53 19.44
CA TYR A 508 -11.24 3.68 19.80
C TYR A 508 -11.46 4.68 20.93
N LEU A 509 -10.63 4.66 21.97
CA LEU A 509 -10.75 5.65 23.05
C LEU A 509 -10.62 7.07 22.51
N GLN A 510 -9.73 7.33 21.58
CA GLN A 510 -9.63 8.62 20.90
C GLN A 510 -10.92 8.98 20.16
N ARG A 511 -11.53 8.02 19.43
CA ARG A 511 -12.80 8.22 18.73
C ARG A 511 -13.98 8.48 19.68
N PHE A 512 -13.93 7.94 20.89
CA PHE A 512 -14.90 8.20 21.97
C PHE A 512 -14.55 9.44 22.83
N GLY A 513 -13.44 10.11 22.55
CA GLY A 513 -12.99 11.27 23.34
C GLY A 513 -12.64 10.92 24.79
N LEU A 514 -12.02 9.75 24.98
CA LEU A 514 -11.48 9.28 26.25
C LEU A 514 -9.97 9.40 26.25
N ARG A 515 -9.41 9.95 27.34
CA ARG A 515 -7.96 10.19 27.50
C ARG A 515 -7.29 9.16 28.37
N THR A 516 -8.03 8.50 29.24
CA THR A 516 -7.53 7.44 30.11
C THR A 516 -8.08 6.08 29.70
N GLU A 517 -7.38 5.05 30.08
CA GLU A 517 -7.68 3.67 29.74
C GLU A 517 -8.17 2.91 30.98
N LYS A 518 -9.27 2.16 30.84
CA LYS A 518 -9.77 1.22 31.83
C LYS A 518 -9.96 -0.16 31.22
N ASP A 519 -9.83 -1.21 32.02
CA ASP A 519 -9.88 -2.61 31.55
C ASP A 519 -11.22 -2.95 30.88
N ASP A 520 -12.30 -2.37 31.33
CA ASP A 520 -13.66 -2.61 30.87
C ASP A 520 -14.12 -1.64 29.75
N ASP A 521 -13.29 -0.72 29.31
CA ASP A 521 -13.66 0.21 28.21
C ASP A 521 -14.02 -0.50 26.92
N LEU A 522 -13.28 -1.54 26.53
CA LEU A 522 -13.59 -2.32 25.33
C LEU A 522 -14.97 -2.97 25.41
N PRO A 523 -15.27 -3.87 26.37
CA PRO A 523 -16.56 -4.57 26.38
C PRO A 523 -17.75 -3.63 26.68
N ILE A 524 -17.58 -2.63 27.56
CA ILE A 524 -18.69 -1.80 28.03
C ILE A 524 -18.97 -0.64 27.09
N ILE A 525 -17.93 0.03 26.58
CA ILE A 525 -18.11 1.24 25.73
C ILE A 525 -18.03 0.85 24.25
N VAL A 526 -16.93 0.23 23.82
CA VAL A 526 -16.64 0.02 22.40
C VAL A 526 -17.53 -1.07 21.81
N ASP A 527 -17.45 -2.30 22.35
CA ASP A 527 -18.15 -3.45 21.78
C ASP A 527 -19.68 -3.28 21.89
N SER A 528 -20.16 -2.69 23.01
CA SER A 528 -21.57 -2.40 23.16
C SER A 528 -22.08 -1.38 22.16
N PHE A 529 -21.29 -0.36 21.82
CA PHE A 529 -21.61 0.60 20.76
C PHE A 529 -21.65 -0.07 19.39
N LEU A 530 -20.61 -0.83 19.05
CA LEU A 530 -20.51 -1.54 17.79
C LEU A 530 -21.64 -2.56 17.60
N ASN A 531 -22.04 -3.24 18.67
CA ASN A 531 -23.20 -4.14 18.66
C ASN A 531 -24.51 -3.41 18.35
N ILE A 532 -24.70 -2.19 18.88
CA ILE A 532 -25.88 -1.37 18.54
C ILE A 532 -25.82 -0.99 17.05
N LEU A 533 -24.65 -0.61 16.52
CA LEU A 533 -24.50 -0.30 15.10
C LEU A 533 -24.84 -1.50 14.21
N ALA A 534 -24.32 -2.69 14.54
CA ALA A 534 -24.59 -3.93 13.81
C ALA A 534 -26.09 -4.32 13.87
N MET A 535 -26.67 -4.31 15.06
CA MET A 535 -28.06 -4.70 15.28
C MET A 535 -29.07 -3.85 14.47
N HIS A 536 -28.78 -2.57 14.35
CA HIS A 536 -29.68 -1.62 13.70
C HIS A 536 -29.23 -1.22 12.30
N GLU A 537 -28.15 -1.80 11.77
CA GLU A 537 -27.56 -1.49 10.46
C GLU A 537 -27.27 0.02 10.30
N LEU A 538 -26.61 0.62 11.31
CA LEU A 538 -26.32 2.05 11.31
C LEU A 538 -25.05 2.36 10.52
N ASP A 539 -25.04 3.54 9.91
CA ASP A 539 -23.87 4.08 9.25
C ASP A 539 -22.70 4.20 10.24
N PHE A 540 -21.61 3.51 9.92
CA PHE A 540 -20.44 3.39 10.81
C PHE A 540 -19.81 4.76 11.12
N HIS A 541 -19.53 5.54 10.08
CA HIS A 541 -18.82 6.81 10.24
C HIS A 541 -19.74 7.93 10.72
N ALA A 542 -20.97 7.99 10.21
CA ALA A 542 -21.95 8.99 10.65
C ALA A 542 -22.27 8.84 12.14
N SER A 543 -22.39 7.62 12.65
CA SER A 543 -22.65 7.36 14.06
C SER A 543 -21.57 7.92 14.98
N PHE A 544 -20.30 7.72 14.66
CA PHE A 544 -19.18 8.33 15.41
C PHE A 544 -19.15 9.84 15.24
N ARG A 545 -19.49 10.34 14.05
CA ARG A 545 -19.53 11.79 13.82
C ARG A 545 -20.65 12.47 14.61
N VAL A 546 -21.84 11.88 14.69
CA VAL A 546 -22.93 12.35 15.55
C VAL A 546 -22.51 12.27 17.02
N LEU A 547 -21.90 11.16 17.43
CA LEU A 547 -21.41 10.98 18.81
C LEU A 547 -20.40 12.07 19.24
N SER A 548 -19.64 12.64 18.30
CA SER A 548 -18.71 13.73 18.57
C SER A 548 -19.39 15.04 19.02
N ALA A 549 -20.70 15.11 18.98
CA ALA A 549 -21.47 16.24 19.50
C ALA A 549 -22.14 15.94 20.85
N PHE A 550 -21.95 14.75 21.40
CA PHE A 550 -22.55 14.39 22.69
C PHE A 550 -21.81 15.00 23.85
N LYS A 551 -22.58 15.63 24.77
CA LYS A 551 -22.09 16.15 26.04
C LYS A 551 -22.77 15.44 27.21
N PRO A 552 -22.01 14.99 28.24
CA PRO A 552 -22.61 14.37 29.44
C PRO A 552 -23.73 15.22 30.08
N SER A 553 -23.62 16.53 30.00
CA SER A 553 -24.64 17.46 30.50
C SER A 553 -26.03 17.36 29.83
N MET A 554 -26.11 16.67 28.67
CA MET A 554 -27.36 16.36 27.97
C MET A 554 -28.20 15.29 28.70
N ILE A 555 -27.57 14.43 29.53
CA ILE A 555 -28.31 13.39 30.26
C ILE A 555 -29.21 14.01 31.29
N PRO A 556 -30.56 13.83 31.21
CA PRO A 556 -31.50 14.40 32.21
C PRO A 556 -31.27 13.75 33.58
N ASN A 557 -31.16 14.61 34.60
CA ASN A 557 -31.22 14.14 35.99
C ASN A 557 -32.61 13.54 36.28
N SER A 558 -32.67 12.47 37.09
CA SER A 558 -33.93 11.79 37.45
C SER A 558 -34.98 12.74 38.03
N ASP A 559 -34.52 13.78 38.73
CA ASP A 559 -35.38 14.72 39.47
C ASP A 559 -35.52 16.10 38.76
N SER A 560 -34.91 16.23 37.56
CA SER A 560 -34.94 17.50 36.82
C SER A 560 -36.31 17.73 36.20
N THR A 561 -36.92 18.83 36.53
CA THR A 561 -38.10 19.39 35.84
C THR A 561 -37.72 20.19 34.60
N ASP A 562 -36.43 20.30 34.27
CA ASP A 562 -35.94 21.06 33.14
C ASP A 562 -36.32 20.38 31.80
N SER A 563 -37.29 20.96 31.12
CA SER A 563 -37.76 20.47 29.80
C SER A 563 -36.68 20.62 28.72
N SER A 564 -35.80 21.63 28.83
CA SER A 564 -34.78 21.91 27.82
C SER A 564 -33.73 20.81 27.73
N GLN A 565 -33.34 20.27 28.88
CA GLN A 565 -32.37 19.11 28.94
C GLN A 565 -32.97 17.83 28.37
N LYS A 566 -34.26 17.59 28.65
CA LYS A 566 -34.96 16.42 28.05
C LYS A 566 -35.09 16.56 26.53
N GLU A 567 -35.44 17.77 26.05
CA GLU A 567 -35.52 18.04 24.60
C GLU A 567 -34.16 17.89 23.91
N ALA A 568 -33.06 18.38 24.50
CA ALA A 568 -31.73 18.25 23.98
C ALA A 568 -31.29 16.78 23.86
N PHE A 569 -31.60 15.95 24.88
CA PHE A 569 -31.30 14.53 24.86
C PHE A 569 -32.12 13.76 23.81
N GLU A 570 -33.43 14.05 23.70
CA GLU A 570 -34.29 13.47 22.67
C GLU A 570 -33.84 13.85 21.26
N SER A 571 -33.48 15.12 21.06
CA SER A 571 -32.94 15.61 19.80
C SER A 571 -31.64 14.90 19.44
N PHE A 572 -30.76 14.66 20.42
CA PHE A 572 -29.53 13.89 20.18
C PHE A 572 -29.84 12.44 19.78
N LEU A 573 -30.77 11.77 20.46
CA LEU A 573 -31.21 10.41 20.13
C LEU A 573 -31.85 10.34 18.73
N GLU A 574 -32.57 11.38 18.31
CA GLU A 574 -33.12 11.47 16.94
C GLU A 574 -31.99 11.48 15.91
N ARG A 575 -30.96 12.31 16.13
CA ARG A 575 -29.79 12.37 15.27
C ARG A 575 -29.04 11.02 15.19
N MET A 576 -28.95 10.28 16.28
CA MET A 576 -28.40 8.90 16.26
C MET A 576 -29.27 7.98 15.42
N ALA A 577 -30.60 8.08 15.52
CA ALA A 577 -31.52 7.28 14.73
C ALA A 577 -31.53 7.66 13.22
N GLU A 578 -31.13 8.88 12.88
CA GLU A 578 -30.94 9.32 11.49
C GLU A 578 -29.70 8.72 10.83
N CYS A 579 -28.81 8.08 11.58
CA CYS A 579 -27.68 7.33 11.03
C CYS A 579 -28.07 6.03 10.31
N ILE A 580 -29.37 5.71 10.21
CA ILE A 580 -29.88 4.62 9.37
C ILE A 580 -29.76 5.04 7.89
N PRO A 581 -29.00 4.33 7.02
CA PRO A 581 -28.76 4.77 5.64
C PRO A 581 -30.01 4.86 4.75
N LYS A 582 -30.99 4.00 5.01
CA LYS A 582 -32.29 4.00 4.32
C LYS A 582 -33.30 4.77 5.14
N LYS A 583 -34.21 5.54 4.50
CA LYS A 583 -35.25 6.30 5.20
C LYS A 583 -35.98 5.40 6.21
N PRO A 584 -35.77 5.60 7.53
CA PRO A 584 -36.28 4.69 8.55
C PRO A 584 -37.77 4.93 8.82
N THR A 585 -38.44 3.88 9.26
CA THR A 585 -39.80 4.01 9.86
C THR A 585 -39.68 4.58 11.27
N ASP A 586 -40.77 5.18 11.77
CA ASP A 586 -40.81 5.72 13.15
C ASP A 586 -40.56 4.60 14.18
N GLN A 587 -41.03 3.38 13.90
CA GLN A 587 -40.76 2.20 14.74
C GLN A 587 -39.26 1.91 14.82
N LYS A 588 -38.55 1.86 13.67
CA LYS A 588 -37.11 1.58 13.64
C LYS A 588 -36.32 2.68 14.36
N LYS A 589 -36.69 3.96 14.20
CA LYS A 589 -36.10 5.06 14.95
C LYS A 589 -36.31 4.90 16.46
N SER A 590 -37.51 4.50 16.88
CA SER A 590 -37.81 4.23 18.28
C SER A 590 -36.93 3.10 18.86
N GLU A 591 -36.77 2.02 18.15
CA GLU A 591 -35.89 0.88 18.53
C GLU A 591 -34.44 1.35 18.72
N VAL A 592 -33.88 2.12 17.77
CA VAL A 592 -32.54 2.69 17.87
C VAL A 592 -32.38 3.57 19.10
N LYS A 593 -33.33 4.48 19.34
CA LYS A 593 -33.31 5.34 20.53
C LYS A 593 -33.36 4.52 21.83
N GLN A 594 -34.15 3.45 21.85
CA GLN A 594 -34.24 2.54 22.99
C GLN A 594 -32.92 1.86 23.31
N SER A 595 -32.17 1.45 22.29
CA SER A 595 -30.88 0.83 22.45
C SER A 595 -29.80 1.82 22.91
N PHE A 596 -29.81 3.04 22.38
CA PHE A 596 -28.81 4.06 22.77
C PHE A 596 -29.02 4.66 24.16
N ARG A 597 -30.26 4.77 24.67
CA ARG A 597 -30.50 5.39 25.97
C ARG A 597 -29.69 4.84 27.14
N PRO A 598 -29.66 3.51 27.39
CA PRO A 598 -28.84 2.94 28.47
C PRO A 598 -27.36 3.09 28.19
N TRP A 599 -26.95 2.90 26.95
CA TRP A 599 -25.54 3.02 26.56
C TRP A 599 -25.02 4.45 26.76
N LEU A 600 -25.76 5.48 26.34
CA LEU A 600 -25.38 6.90 26.52
C LEU A 600 -25.26 7.28 27.98
N LYS A 601 -26.09 6.73 28.88
CA LYS A 601 -25.96 6.95 30.33
C LYS A 601 -24.65 6.36 30.87
N THR A 602 -24.29 5.14 30.44
CA THR A 602 -23.04 4.50 30.82
C THR A 602 -21.84 5.26 30.27
N TYR A 603 -21.92 5.65 29.01
CA TYR A 603 -20.87 6.47 28.37
C TYR A 603 -20.70 7.84 29.01
N ALA A 604 -21.80 8.53 29.32
CA ALA A 604 -21.75 9.84 30.03
C ALA A 604 -21.04 9.71 31.40
N LYS A 605 -21.37 8.67 32.18
CA LYS A 605 -20.67 8.39 33.43
C LYS A 605 -19.17 8.21 33.22
N ARG A 606 -18.80 7.38 32.24
CA ARG A 606 -17.39 7.10 31.90
C ARG A 606 -16.63 8.37 31.48
N VAL A 607 -17.27 9.25 30.67
CA VAL A 607 -16.69 10.53 30.26
C VAL A 607 -16.53 11.49 31.44
N THR A 608 -17.51 11.55 32.34
CA THR A 608 -17.47 12.44 33.52
C THR A 608 -16.38 12.04 34.52
N GLU A 609 -15.99 10.79 34.55
CA GLU A 609 -14.86 10.31 35.38
C GLU A 609 -13.50 10.94 34.97
N GLU A 610 -13.43 11.57 33.80
CA GLU A 610 -12.23 12.23 33.27
C GLU A 610 -12.33 13.78 33.29
N ASP A 611 -13.38 14.37 33.88
CA ASP A 611 -13.63 15.82 33.84
C ASP A 611 -12.44 16.65 34.36
N GLN A 612 -11.82 16.24 35.45
CA GLN A 612 -10.65 16.92 36.02
C GLN A 612 -9.45 16.90 35.07
N GLN A 613 -9.24 15.80 34.35
CA GLN A 613 -8.12 15.66 33.39
C GLN A 613 -8.35 16.56 32.17
N TRP A 614 -9.60 16.71 31.73
CA TRP A 614 -9.97 17.63 30.67
C TRP A 614 -9.81 19.09 31.13
N GLN A 615 -10.28 19.43 32.31
CA GLN A 615 -10.17 20.79 32.89
C GLN A 615 -8.73 21.23 33.10
N THR A 616 -7.86 20.31 33.61
CA THR A 616 -6.43 20.61 33.86
C THR A 616 -5.65 20.87 32.56
N ALA A 617 -6.10 20.31 31.43
CA ALA A 617 -5.45 20.49 30.16
C ALA A 617 -5.89 21.73 29.38
N LEU A 618 -6.86 22.47 29.89
CA LEU A 618 -7.41 23.67 29.25
C LEU A 618 -6.84 24.96 29.84
N GLU A 619 -6.56 25.91 28.98
CA GLU A 619 -6.24 27.29 29.37
C GLU A 619 -7.55 28.07 29.52
N ASN A 620 -7.73 28.75 30.67
CA ASN A 620 -8.81 29.71 30.93
C ASN A 620 -10.25 29.29 30.59
N ASP A 621 -11.10 29.03 31.56
CA ASP A 621 -12.59 28.93 31.54
C ASP A 621 -13.25 28.30 30.29
N GLN A 622 -12.51 27.51 29.46
CA GLN A 622 -13.09 26.80 28.34
C GLN A 622 -13.99 25.65 28.81
N ASP A 623 -15.12 25.46 28.13
CA ASP A 623 -15.99 24.31 28.36
C ASP A 623 -15.25 23.02 27.93
N TRP A 624 -14.83 22.21 28.91
CA TRP A 624 -14.14 20.98 28.67
C TRP A 624 -14.94 20.00 27.81
N GLN A 625 -16.27 20.04 27.90
CA GLN A 625 -17.11 19.15 27.08
C GLN A 625 -17.05 19.54 25.60
N GLU A 626 -17.01 20.86 25.31
CA GLU A 626 -16.82 21.31 23.91
C GLU A 626 -15.42 20.99 23.40
N ALA A 627 -14.39 21.22 24.21
CA ALA A 627 -13.01 20.85 23.82
C ALA A 627 -12.89 19.36 23.51
N ARG A 628 -13.52 18.50 24.30
CA ARG A 628 -13.63 17.07 24.03
C ARG A 628 -14.33 16.79 22.67
N CYS A 629 -15.45 17.44 22.45
CA CYS A 629 -16.20 17.32 21.20
C CYS A 629 -15.34 17.72 19.99
N GLU A 630 -14.57 18.80 20.12
CA GLU A 630 -13.65 19.25 19.07
C GLU A 630 -12.54 18.22 18.80
N GLU A 631 -11.91 17.64 19.84
CA GLU A 631 -10.93 16.59 19.66
C GLU A 631 -11.53 15.35 18.99
N MET A 632 -12.73 14.95 19.39
CA MET A 632 -13.44 13.85 18.72
C MET A 632 -13.71 14.15 17.24
N ARG A 633 -14.06 15.40 16.90
CA ARG A 633 -14.27 15.79 15.49
C ARG A 633 -13.01 15.70 14.65
N LYS A 634 -11.81 15.87 15.24
CA LYS A 634 -10.52 15.74 14.54
C LYS A 634 -10.20 14.30 14.15
N VAL A 635 -10.63 13.32 14.94
CA VAL A 635 -10.35 11.90 14.71
C VAL A 635 -11.52 11.13 14.07
N ASN A 636 -12.76 11.65 14.19
CA ASN A 636 -13.93 11.07 13.55
C ASN A 636 -14.17 11.77 12.20
N PRO A 637 -13.86 11.09 11.07
CA PRO A 637 -13.91 11.74 9.77
C PRO A 637 -15.32 12.19 9.41
N ARG A 638 -15.44 13.39 8.82
CA ARG A 638 -16.68 13.86 8.21
C ARG A 638 -16.99 13.16 6.91
N PHE A 639 -15.94 12.68 6.25
CA PHE A 639 -15.97 12.08 4.93
C PHE A 639 -15.01 10.89 4.88
N VAL A 640 -15.43 9.80 4.26
CA VAL A 640 -14.60 8.65 3.89
C VAL A 640 -14.86 8.26 2.45
N LEU A 641 -13.90 7.60 1.83
CA LEU A 641 -13.95 7.21 0.43
C LEU A 641 -14.85 5.97 0.23
N ARG A 642 -16.17 6.19 0.27
CA ARG A 642 -17.17 5.14 0.11
C ARG A 642 -17.20 4.61 -1.32
N GLN A 643 -17.60 3.36 -1.47
CA GLN A 643 -17.63 2.69 -2.77
C GLN A 643 -18.50 3.43 -3.80
N TRP A 644 -19.71 3.81 -3.43
CA TRP A 644 -20.61 4.53 -4.33
C TRP A 644 -20.06 5.89 -4.82
N LEU A 645 -19.31 6.58 -3.97
CA LEU A 645 -18.67 7.84 -4.33
C LEU A 645 -17.49 7.60 -5.30
N LEU A 646 -16.72 6.52 -5.07
CA LEU A 646 -15.68 6.11 -6.00
C LEU A 646 -16.26 5.79 -7.38
N GLU A 647 -17.33 5.03 -7.45
CA GLU A 647 -18.00 4.67 -8.72
C GLU A 647 -18.50 5.93 -9.46
N GLU A 648 -19.12 6.87 -8.73
CA GLU A 648 -19.56 8.14 -9.34
C GLU A 648 -18.36 8.97 -9.84
N THR A 649 -17.28 9.02 -9.06
CA THR A 649 -16.05 9.72 -9.43
C THR A 649 -15.42 9.10 -10.67
N ILE A 650 -15.29 7.79 -10.70
CA ILE A 650 -14.73 7.02 -11.82
C ILE A 650 -15.55 7.28 -13.09
N LYS A 651 -16.86 7.19 -13.01
CA LYS A 651 -17.76 7.44 -14.14
C LYS A 651 -17.54 8.83 -14.73
N LYS A 652 -17.49 9.87 -13.88
CA LYS A 652 -17.21 11.24 -14.34
C LYS A 652 -15.84 11.39 -15.00
N LEU A 653 -14.84 10.64 -14.53
CA LEU A 653 -13.50 10.66 -15.10
C LEU A 653 -13.39 9.89 -16.42
N GLU A 654 -14.16 8.82 -16.59
CA GLU A 654 -14.20 8.05 -17.83
C GLU A 654 -14.97 8.79 -18.93
N GLU A 655 -16.06 9.47 -18.58
CA GLU A 655 -16.90 10.26 -19.50
C GLU A 655 -16.30 11.65 -19.79
N GLY A 656 -15.52 12.24 -18.89
CA GLY A 656 -14.93 13.57 -19.02
C GLY A 656 -13.61 13.58 -19.79
N GLU A 657 -13.14 14.77 -20.15
CA GLU A 657 -11.84 15.01 -20.79
C GLU A 657 -11.11 16.20 -20.17
N GLY A 658 -9.80 16.21 -20.28
CA GLY A 658 -8.92 17.34 -19.97
C GLY A 658 -9.20 18.02 -18.64
N LEU A 659 -9.63 19.29 -18.70
CA LEU A 659 -9.89 20.12 -17.52
C LEU A 659 -10.98 19.54 -16.62
N GLU A 660 -11.99 18.87 -17.15
CA GLU A 660 -13.08 18.30 -16.36
C GLU A 660 -12.56 17.17 -15.46
N ARG A 661 -11.74 16.26 -15.99
CA ARG A 661 -11.08 15.21 -15.20
C ARG A 661 -10.29 15.78 -14.04
N ARG A 662 -9.47 16.80 -14.31
CA ARG A 662 -8.65 17.47 -13.28
C ARG A 662 -9.53 18.08 -12.19
N ARG A 663 -10.60 18.79 -12.53
CA ARG A 663 -11.53 19.40 -11.55
C ARG A 663 -12.21 18.36 -10.67
N VAL A 664 -12.64 17.23 -11.22
CA VAL A 664 -13.27 16.15 -10.45
C VAL A 664 -12.28 15.60 -9.39
N LEU A 665 -11.06 15.26 -9.78
CA LEU A 665 -10.06 14.76 -8.84
C LEU A 665 -9.62 15.81 -7.82
N ALA A 666 -9.40 17.06 -8.26
CA ALA A 666 -9.04 18.15 -7.36
C ALA A 666 -10.13 18.40 -6.31
N HIS A 667 -11.39 18.32 -6.69
CA HIS A 667 -12.51 18.45 -5.76
C HIS A 667 -12.45 17.39 -4.66
N ILE A 668 -12.27 16.12 -5.01
CA ILE A 668 -12.19 15.03 -4.03
C ILE A 668 -10.94 15.19 -3.13
N LEU A 669 -9.79 15.55 -3.69
CA LEU A 669 -8.55 15.77 -2.92
C LEU A 669 -8.65 16.95 -1.96
N LYS A 670 -9.43 17.99 -2.30
CA LYS A 670 -9.69 19.15 -1.43
C LYS A 670 -10.68 18.83 -0.30
N VAL A 671 -11.54 17.84 -0.48
CA VAL A 671 -12.41 17.36 0.60
C VAL A 671 -11.54 16.76 1.68
N ARG A 672 -11.53 17.39 2.86
CA ARG A 672 -10.76 16.89 3.99
C ARG A 672 -11.44 15.64 4.54
N PHE A 673 -10.78 14.49 4.42
CA PHE A 673 -11.23 13.22 5.00
C PHE A 673 -11.39 13.32 6.53
N VAL A 674 -10.51 14.10 7.17
CA VAL A 674 -10.63 14.47 8.58
C VAL A 674 -11.03 15.93 8.61
N SER A 675 -12.12 16.27 9.29
CA SER A 675 -12.52 17.66 9.35
C SER A 675 -11.45 18.46 10.09
N ALA A 676 -10.83 19.40 9.40
CA ALA A 676 -10.41 20.59 10.10
C ALA A 676 -11.66 21.31 10.59
N ALA A 677 -11.54 21.90 11.76
CA ALA A 677 -12.61 22.58 12.48
C ALA A 677 -13.51 23.45 11.62
#